data_148d426437ca30300ff76b164cb2d5a5
#
_entry.id   148d426437ca30300ff76b164cb2d5a5
#
_cell.length_a   1.000
_cell.length_b   1.000
_cell.length_c   1.000
_cell.angle_alpha   90.00
_cell.angle_beta   90.00
_cell.angle_gamma   90.00
#
_symmetry.space_group_name_H-M   'P 1'
#
loop_
_entity.id
_entity.type
_entity.pdbx_description
1 polymer ?
#
loop_
_entity_poly.entity_id
_entity_poly.type
_entity_poly.pdbx_seq_one_letter_code
_entity_poly.pdbx_strand_id
1 'polypeptide(L)'
;MTQKRMLAIATWMATLTITQAQTLPMKLWYNRPAIAFEESLPIGNGKLGALVYGGADNDSIYLNDLTLWTGKPVNPNEGKGSSKWIATIRKALFNEDYKTADSLQHYVQGHNSEYYQPLGRLNIKDANTGVATQYKQQLSLDSALITLSYQRNGIQFTREYFASHPDKMIGVKLSASQKGAINCDISLTSLIPHLVKASANQLTMTGHVTGDEKESIHYCTILKVNNTDGQISVSDSTLHLQDVSEATIYLVNETSYNGFDKHPVKEGAPYLENAMNDAWHLVNFTYDELLQRHLADYKKLFDRVNFQLANAKFDKVRPTDKQLLDYSDNQEANPYLEMLYFQYGRYLLISSSRTPGVPANLQGLWAPALYSPWRGNYTININLEENYWPAEVANLSELVAPVDGLVKGLSITGRHNAQNFYGINEGWCTGHNTDAWAMSNPVGTGNESPQWSNWAMGGAWLVETLWDHYDYTRDTDYLRNTAYPLMKGACDFLLNWLIEDPHNPKELITAPCTSPEADYITDKGYRGSSFYGGTADLAIIRELFKNTIKGAQVLGIDQAYAERLQASLDRLRPYHIGKRGNLMEWYHDWDDQDWHHRHQSHLLGLYPFHQISVSGTPELAQAATKTLEIKGDNSTGWSTGWRINLWARLHRQDKAYQILRKLLTYVSPEIYKDRKHHSGGTYPNFFDAHPPFQIDGNFGGTAGICEMLMQCDGDTMELLPALPEPWKDGEINGLKARGNYSVDLVWKDGKVKQAKVTSFLGGKLTVQYNGKKQVLTLKKGKSKILK
;
A
#
# COMPACT_ATOMS: atom_id res chain seq x y z
N MET A 1 -84.49 12.19 -16.43
CA MET A 1 -83.98 10.85 -16.01
C MET A 1 -82.80 10.46 -16.89
N THR A 2 -81.60 10.64 -16.46
CA THR A 2 -80.38 10.24 -17.19
C THR A 2 -79.32 9.78 -16.20
N GLN A 3 -79.11 8.47 -16.15
CA GLN A 3 -78.08 7.86 -15.34
C GLN A 3 -76.70 8.18 -15.98
N LYS A 4 -75.82 8.81 -15.20
CA LYS A 4 -74.34 8.90 -15.54
C LYS A 4 -73.63 7.67 -15.02
N ARG A 5 -73.04 6.89 -15.91
CA ARG A 5 -72.14 5.83 -15.61
C ARG A 5 -70.75 6.46 -15.24
N MET A 6 -70.26 6.26 -14.03
CA MET A 6 -68.86 6.50 -13.66
C MET A 6 -67.98 5.28 -14.03
N LEU A 7 -67.02 5.50 -14.89
CA LEU A 7 -65.99 4.54 -15.21
C LEU A 7 -64.86 4.72 -14.23
N ALA A 8 -64.63 3.76 -13.36
CA ALA A 8 -63.49 3.73 -12.46
C ALA A 8 -62.26 3.14 -13.21
N ILE A 9 -61.25 3.96 -13.49
CA ILE A 9 -59.96 3.53 -13.98
C ILE A 9 -59.11 3.15 -12.76
N ALA A 10 -58.94 1.85 -12.52
CA ALA A 10 -57.99 1.35 -11.54
C ALA A 10 -56.58 1.37 -12.14
N THR A 11 -55.77 2.37 -11.77
CA THR A 11 -54.37 2.43 -12.10
C THR A 11 -53.59 1.46 -11.19
N TRP A 12 -53.14 0.35 -11.71
CA TRP A 12 -52.19 -0.56 -11.05
C TRP A 12 -50.81 0.15 -11.00
N MET A 13 -50.48 0.74 -9.88
CA MET A 13 -49.08 1.03 -9.56
C MET A 13 -48.41 -0.27 -9.11
N ALA A 14 -47.63 -0.89 -10.00
CA ALA A 14 -46.70 -1.90 -9.62
C ALA A 14 -45.55 -1.20 -8.89
N THR A 15 -45.60 -1.17 -7.57
CA THR A 15 -44.45 -0.88 -6.73
C THR A 15 -43.42 -2.01 -6.91
N LEU A 16 -42.45 -1.79 -7.75
CA LEU A 16 -41.22 -2.57 -7.70
C LEU A 16 -40.58 -2.30 -6.32
N THR A 17 -40.82 -3.17 -5.37
CA THR A 17 -40.01 -3.30 -4.18
C THR A 17 -38.65 -3.83 -4.67
N ILE A 18 -37.71 -2.91 -4.90
CA ILE A 18 -36.28 -3.25 -4.92
C ILE A 18 -36.02 -3.75 -3.49
N THR A 19 -36.01 -5.05 -3.29
CA THR A 19 -35.41 -5.65 -2.11
C THR A 19 -33.94 -5.19 -2.15
N GLN A 20 -33.59 -4.20 -1.33
CA GLN A 20 -32.20 -3.88 -1.03
C GLN A 20 -31.57 -5.20 -0.55
N ALA A 21 -30.71 -5.78 -1.36
CA ALA A 21 -29.92 -6.93 -0.95
C ALA A 21 -29.20 -6.50 0.34
N GLN A 22 -29.42 -7.24 1.42
CA GLN A 22 -28.80 -6.96 2.71
C GLN A 22 -27.28 -7.09 2.50
N THR A 23 -26.55 -5.97 2.61
CA THR A 23 -25.10 -5.98 2.48
C THR A 23 -24.50 -6.96 3.48
N LEU A 24 -23.63 -7.85 2.99
CA LEU A 24 -22.95 -8.82 3.86
C LEU A 24 -22.01 -8.07 4.80
N PRO A 25 -21.91 -8.46 6.08
CA PRO A 25 -20.97 -7.84 7.00
C PRO A 25 -19.54 -8.17 6.56
N MET A 26 -18.67 -7.16 6.42
CA MET A 26 -17.25 -7.33 6.12
C MET A 26 -16.47 -7.52 7.42
N LYS A 27 -16.22 -8.78 7.82
CA LYS A 27 -15.61 -9.12 9.12
C LYS A 27 -14.60 -10.23 9.02
N LEU A 28 -13.47 -10.05 9.72
CA LEU A 28 -12.61 -11.14 10.15
C LEU A 28 -13.03 -11.56 11.56
N TRP A 29 -13.13 -12.86 11.84
CA TRP A 29 -13.47 -13.32 13.19
C TRP A 29 -12.79 -14.63 13.55
N TYR A 30 -12.50 -14.80 14.86
CA TYR A 30 -11.74 -15.91 15.41
C TYR A 30 -12.35 -16.39 16.73
N ASN A 31 -12.17 -17.68 17.04
CA ASN A 31 -12.68 -18.30 18.25
C ASN A 31 -11.59 -18.60 19.30
N ARG A 32 -10.40 -18.03 19.12
CA ARG A 32 -9.25 -18.11 20.03
C ARG A 32 -8.42 -16.83 19.95
N PRO A 33 -7.65 -16.48 20.99
CA PRO A 33 -6.69 -15.39 20.92
C PRO A 33 -5.55 -15.68 19.94
N ALA A 34 -4.93 -14.62 19.43
CA ALA A 34 -3.69 -14.70 18.68
C ALA A 34 -2.51 -15.09 19.59
N ILE A 35 -1.60 -15.89 19.06
CA ILE A 35 -0.32 -16.22 19.72
C ILE A 35 0.88 -15.80 18.88
N ALA A 36 0.62 -15.37 17.66
CA ALA A 36 1.60 -14.87 16.69
C ALA A 36 1.16 -13.52 16.11
N PHE A 37 2.12 -12.78 15.59
CA PHE A 37 1.88 -11.54 14.84
C PHE A 37 0.87 -11.74 13.70
N GLU A 38 1.04 -12.80 12.94
CA GLU A 38 0.26 -13.15 11.75
C GLU A 38 -1.18 -13.64 12.07
N GLU A 39 -1.55 -13.65 13.36
CA GLU A 39 -2.90 -13.94 13.84
C GLU A 39 -3.56 -12.73 14.51
N SER A 40 -2.75 -11.70 14.87
CA SER A 40 -3.24 -10.50 15.58
C SER A 40 -4.03 -9.58 14.63
N LEU A 41 -4.97 -8.81 15.19
CA LEU A 41 -5.81 -7.91 14.40
C LEU A 41 -5.27 -6.48 14.41
N PRO A 42 -5.05 -5.87 13.23
CA PRO A 42 -4.56 -4.50 13.13
C PRO A 42 -5.67 -3.47 13.26
N ILE A 43 -5.38 -2.37 13.97
CA ILE A 43 -6.10 -1.09 13.90
C ILE A 43 -5.12 0.04 13.65
N GLY A 44 -5.58 1.13 13.02
CA GLY A 44 -4.73 2.29 12.74
C GLY A 44 -5.51 3.52 12.33
N ASN A 45 -4.92 4.69 12.58
CA ASN A 45 -5.49 5.99 12.20
C ASN A 45 -4.67 6.74 11.15
N GLY A 46 -3.72 6.05 10.51
CA GLY A 46 -2.82 6.62 9.52
C GLY A 46 -1.55 7.25 10.09
N LYS A 47 -1.36 7.23 11.42
CA LYS A 47 -0.13 7.59 12.14
C LYS A 47 0.15 6.60 13.26
N LEU A 48 -0.80 6.45 14.17
CA LEU A 48 -0.73 5.56 15.33
C LEU A 48 -1.52 4.29 15.04
N GLY A 49 -0.92 3.14 15.29
CA GLY A 49 -1.53 1.84 15.07
C GLY A 49 -1.29 0.85 16.19
N ALA A 50 -2.10 -0.20 16.19
CA ALA A 50 -1.95 -1.29 17.13
C ALA A 50 -2.27 -2.65 16.51
N LEU A 51 -1.70 -3.69 17.09
CA LEU A 51 -1.98 -5.10 16.81
C LEU A 51 -2.56 -5.72 18.08
N VAL A 52 -3.83 -6.12 18.01
CA VAL A 52 -4.58 -6.66 19.14
C VAL A 52 -4.51 -8.19 19.12
N TYR A 53 -3.87 -8.79 20.12
CA TYR A 53 -3.78 -10.25 20.25
C TYR A 53 -5.03 -10.84 20.88
N GLY A 54 -5.72 -10.09 21.72
CA GLY A 54 -7.01 -10.48 22.30
C GLY A 54 -6.91 -11.55 23.38
N GLY A 55 -5.81 -11.62 24.13
CA GLY A 55 -5.67 -12.57 25.24
C GLY A 55 -6.66 -12.30 26.37
N ALA A 56 -7.43 -13.33 26.81
CA ALA A 56 -8.37 -13.18 27.91
C ALA A 56 -7.66 -12.98 29.26
N ASP A 57 -6.53 -13.69 29.47
CA ASP A 57 -5.74 -13.59 30.70
C ASP A 57 -4.72 -12.46 30.67
N ASN A 58 -4.08 -12.30 29.53
CA ASN A 58 -3.12 -11.24 29.26
C ASN A 58 -3.26 -10.79 27.81
N ASP A 59 -3.80 -9.60 27.61
CA ASP A 59 -3.92 -9.01 26.30
C ASP A 59 -2.72 -8.11 26.02
N SER A 60 -1.92 -8.51 25.06
CA SER A 60 -0.79 -7.73 24.56
C SER A 60 -1.19 -6.99 23.30
N ILE A 61 -1.12 -5.68 23.36
CA ILE A 61 -1.46 -4.79 22.25
C ILE A 61 -0.17 -4.10 21.81
N TYR A 62 0.36 -4.50 20.66
CA TYR A 62 1.59 -3.94 20.10
C TYR A 62 1.28 -2.60 19.44
N LEU A 63 2.09 -1.59 19.74
CA LEU A 63 1.88 -0.21 19.34
C LEU A 63 2.93 0.22 18.32
N ASN A 64 2.52 0.97 17.31
CA ASN A 64 3.38 1.57 16.30
C ASN A 64 3.03 3.04 16.07
N ASP A 65 4.02 3.86 15.74
CA ASP A 65 3.86 5.22 15.22
C ASP A 65 4.70 5.36 13.96
N LEU A 66 4.11 5.81 12.84
CA LEU A 66 4.78 5.91 11.53
C LEU A 66 6.03 6.79 11.54
N THR A 67 6.19 7.66 12.55
CA THR A 67 7.30 8.61 12.64
C THR A 67 8.46 8.11 13.51
N LEU A 68 8.43 6.86 14.00
CA LEU A 68 9.51 6.28 14.79
C LEU A 68 10.56 5.58 13.91
N TRP A 69 11.56 6.35 13.49
CA TRP A 69 12.67 5.88 12.67
C TRP A 69 14.01 6.18 13.35
N THR A 70 14.97 5.26 13.19
CA THR A 70 16.37 5.55 13.56
C THR A 70 16.95 6.65 12.66
N GLY A 71 18.14 7.13 13.00
CA GLY A 71 18.88 8.07 12.17
C GLY A 71 18.43 9.52 12.31
N LYS A 72 18.82 10.32 11.34
CA LYS A 72 18.68 11.77 11.24
C LYS A 72 18.77 12.21 9.78
N PRO A 73 18.56 13.52 9.46
CA PRO A 73 18.68 14.03 8.09
C PRO A 73 19.95 13.59 7.39
N VAL A 74 19.81 13.25 6.10
CA VAL A 74 20.90 12.71 5.29
C VAL A 74 22.08 13.69 5.14
N ASN A 75 23.29 13.15 5.02
CA ASN A 75 24.48 13.95 4.76
C ASN A 75 24.52 14.38 3.28
N PRO A 76 24.44 15.69 2.96
CA PRO A 76 24.46 16.16 1.57
C PRO A 76 25.79 15.89 0.83
N ASN A 77 26.84 15.51 1.55
CA ASN A 77 28.15 15.16 0.99
C ASN A 77 28.35 13.64 0.80
N GLU A 78 27.31 12.85 1.09
CA GLU A 78 27.38 11.38 0.87
C GLU A 78 27.75 11.08 -0.58
N GLY A 79 28.66 10.12 -0.79
CA GLY A 79 29.11 9.71 -2.11
C GLY A 79 29.92 10.74 -2.90
N LYS A 80 30.34 11.84 -2.30
CA LYS A 80 31.14 12.87 -2.99
C LYS A 80 32.41 12.29 -3.63
N GLY A 81 32.48 12.39 -4.96
CA GLY A 81 33.58 11.86 -5.76
C GLY A 81 33.36 10.44 -6.29
N SER A 82 32.22 9.78 -5.98
CA SER A 82 31.86 8.47 -6.55
C SER A 82 31.58 8.55 -8.05
N SER A 83 31.06 9.68 -8.53
CA SER A 83 30.73 9.90 -9.95
C SER A 83 31.88 9.71 -10.93
N LYS A 84 33.16 9.82 -10.48
CA LYS A 84 34.34 9.55 -11.32
C LYS A 84 34.36 8.13 -11.88
N TRP A 85 33.70 7.18 -11.23
CA TRP A 85 33.65 5.78 -11.65
C TRP A 85 32.68 5.53 -12.80
N ILE A 86 31.64 6.36 -12.99
CA ILE A 86 30.58 6.17 -14.01
C ILE A 86 31.18 6.01 -15.43
N ALA A 87 32.10 6.88 -15.80
CA ALA A 87 32.75 6.79 -17.13
C ALA A 87 33.55 5.48 -17.31
N THR A 88 34.20 5.01 -16.25
CA THR A 88 34.97 3.75 -16.28
C THR A 88 34.05 2.54 -16.36
N ILE A 89 32.94 2.57 -15.61
CA ILE A 89 31.90 1.52 -15.66
C ILE A 89 31.28 1.45 -17.07
N ARG A 90 30.90 2.59 -17.65
CA ARG A 90 30.38 2.66 -19.03
C ARG A 90 31.37 2.07 -20.03
N LYS A 91 32.67 2.41 -19.91
CA LYS A 91 33.75 1.86 -20.78
C LYS A 91 33.85 0.33 -20.63
N ALA A 92 33.79 -0.20 -19.41
CA ALA A 92 33.78 -1.64 -19.18
C ALA A 92 32.56 -2.32 -19.83
N LEU A 93 31.38 -1.79 -19.63
CA LEU A 93 30.15 -2.31 -20.22
C LEU A 93 30.20 -2.33 -21.75
N PHE A 94 30.63 -1.24 -22.38
CA PHE A 94 30.74 -1.15 -23.86
C PHE A 94 31.84 -2.01 -24.47
N ASN A 95 32.79 -2.45 -23.66
CA ASN A 95 33.79 -3.46 -24.02
C ASN A 95 33.35 -4.90 -23.66
N GLU A 96 32.11 -5.10 -23.25
CA GLU A 96 31.58 -6.39 -22.77
C GLU A 96 32.36 -6.98 -21.57
N ASP A 97 33.01 -6.14 -20.79
CA ASP A 97 33.69 -6.53 -19.54
C ASP A 97 32.74 -6.31 -18.34
N TYR A 98 31.67 -7.10 -18.31
CA TYR A 98 30.62 -7.03 -17.30
C TYR A 98 31.12 -7.29 -15.88
N LYS A 99 32.14 -8.19 -15.76
CA LYS A 99 32.76 -8.51 -14.46
C LYS A 99 33.41 -7.27 -13.84
N THR A 100 34.21 -6.54 -14.64
CA THR A 100 34.82 -5.29 -14.18
C THR A 100 33.74 -4.24 -13.87
N ALA A 101 32.70 -4.14 -14.70
CA ALA A 101 31.60 -3.21 -14.45
C ALA A 101 30.90 -3.47 -13.10
N ASP A 102 30.52 -4.73 -12.82
CA ASP A 102 29.91 -5.12 -11.53
C ASP A 102 30.80 -4.80 -10.35
N SER A 103 32.11 -5.12 -10.46
CA SER A 103 33.06 -4.80 -9.39
C SER A 103 33.20 -3.30 -9.12
N LEU A 104 33.16 -2.48 -10.17
CA LEU A 104 33.28 -1.02 -10.03
C LEU A 104 32.02 -0.36 -9.46
N GLN A 105 30.85 -0.98 -9.59
CA GLN A 105 29.60 -0.49 -8.99
C GLN A 105 29.70 -0.35 -7.46
N HIS A 106 30.52 -1.17 -6.80
CA HIS A 106 30.74 -1.05 -5.35
C HIS A 106 31.29 0.32 -4.92
N TYR A 107 32.02 1.03 -5.81
CA TYR A 107 32.50 2.40 -5.54
C TYR A 107 31.40 3.47 -5.72
N VAL A 108 30.22 3.08 -6.19
CA VAL A 108 29.04 3.94 -6.38
C VAL A 108 27.93 3.53 -5.42
N GLN A 109 28.28 3.07 -4.22
CA GLN A 109 27.37 2.70 -3.15
C GLN A 109 27.57 3.60 -1.94
N GLY A 110 26.46 3.99 -1.31
CA GLY A 110 26.42 4.79 -0.10
C GLY A 110 25.81 4.01 1.09
N HIS A 111 25.39 4.72 2.12
CA HIS A 111 24.81 4.13 3.32
C HIS A 111 23.45 3.49 3.03
N ASN A 112 23.03 2.56 3.90
CA ASN A 112 21.72 1.91 3.84
C ASN A 112 20.66 2.79 4.52
N SER A 113 19.39 2.55 4.18
CA SER A 113 18.23 3.20 4.83
C SER A 113 18.21 2.96 6.35
N GLU A 114 17.52 3.84 7.05
CA GLU A 114 17.28 3.72 8.48
C GLU A 114 16.21 2.66 8.81
N TYR A 115 16.05 2.34 10.10
CA TYR A 115 15.06 1.36 10.57
C TYR A 115 13.79 2.05 11.07
N TYR A 116 12.63 1.57 10.60
CA TYR A 116 11.36 1.79 11.26
C TYR A 116 11.28 0.92 12.52
N GLN A 117 10.91 1.51 13.68
CA GLN A 117 10.93 0.83 14.97
C GLN A 117 9.56 0.82 15.67
N PRO A 118 9.26 -0.24 16.47
CA PRO A 118 8.02 -0.32 17.23
C PRO A 118 7.99 0.70 18.37
N LEU A 119 6.80 1.22 18.69
CA LEU A 119 6.61 2.12 19.83
C LEU A 119 6.67 1.38 21.17
N GLY A 120 5.97 0.25 21.27
CA GLY A 120 5.89 -0.50 22.51
C GLY A 120 4.70 -1.45 22.61
N ARG A 121 4.30 -1.77 23.83
CA ARG A 121 3.15 -2.63 24.12
C ARG A 121 2.33 -2.06 25.25
N LEU A 122 1.02 -2.05 25.06
CA LEU A 122 0.03 -1.93 26.13
C LEU A 122 -0.33 -3.36 26.58
N ASN A 123 -0.17 -3.67 27.87
CA ASN A 123 -0.55 -4.95 28.43
C ASN A 123 -1.73 -4.75 29.40
N ILE A 124 -2.76 -5.60 29.25
CA ILE A 124 -3.91 -5.68 30.15
C ILE A 124 -3.94 -7.09 30.73
N LYS A 125 -3.45 -7.24 31.96
CA LYS A 125 -3.35 -8.53 32.67
C LYS A 125 -4.56 -8.69 33.58
N ASP A 126 -5.41 -9.67 33.30
CA ASP A 126 -6.60 -9.99 34.09
C ASP A 126 -6.15 -10.66 35.43
N ALA A 127 -6.64 -10.16 36.55
CA ALA A 127 -6.42 -10.73 37.85
C ALA A 127 -7.48 -11.78 38.25
N ASN A 128 -8.57 -11.89 37.47
CA ASN A 128 -9.63 -12.88 37.72
C ASN A 128 -9.15 -14.30 37.38
N THR A 129 -9.50 -15.25 38.21
CA THR A 129 -9.18 -16.66 38.02
C THR A 129 -10.28 -17.40 37.25
N GLY A 130 -9.96 -18.56 36.67
CA GLY A 130 -10.88 -19.40 35.91
C GLY A 130 -10.63 -19.40 34.43
N VAL A 131 -11.11 -20.43 33.73
CA VAL A 131 -10.90 -20.60 32.29
C VAL A 131 -11.87 -19.70 31.50
N ALA A 132 -11.35 -19.00 30.54
CA ALA A 132 -12.17 -18.26 29.56
C ALA A 132 -12.81 -19.23 28.55
N THR A 133 -14.12 -19.10 28.38
CA THR A 133 -14.95 -19.90 27.46
C THR A 133 -15.76 -18.99 26.55
N GLN A 134 -16.41 -19.54 25.54
CA GLN A 134 -17.21 -18.81 24.55
C GLN A 134 -16.48 -17.61 23.95
N TYR A 135 -15.17 -17.79 23.69
CA TYR A 135 -14.31 -16.76 23.15
C TYR A 135 -14.69 -16.41 21.72
N LYS A 136 -14.77 -15.10 21.44
CA LYS A 136 -14.92 -14.57 20.09
C LYS A 136 -14.21 -13.23 19.97
N GLN A 137 -13.32 -13.13 19.00
CA GLN A 137 -12.67 -11.87 18.56
C GLN A 137 -13.04 -11.58 17.12
N GLN A 138 -13.35 -10.32 16.79
CA GLN A 138 -13.68 -9.93 15.41
C GLN A 138 -13.18 -8.52 15.12
N LEU A 139 -12.75 -8.30 13.89
CA LEU A 139 -12.51 -6.99 13.29
C LEU A 139 -13.62 -6.72 12.27
N SER A 140 -14.44 -5.69 12.50
CA SER A 140 -15.41 -5.21 11.53
C SER A 140 -14.77 -4.15 10.64
N LEU A 141 -14.64 -4.44 9.34
CA LEU A 141 -14.13 -3.49 8.36
C LEU A 141 -15.11 -2.33 8.14
N ASP A 142 -16.42 -2.56 8.33
CA ASP A 142 -17.46 -1.53 8.18
C ASP A 142 -17.34 -0.40 9.22
N SER A 143 -16.62 -0.64 10.31
CA SER A 143 -16.50 0.31 11.43
C SER A 143 -15.06 0.51 11.91
N ALA A 144 -14.09 -0.21 11.37
CA ALA A 144 -12.71 -0.25 11.85
C ALA A 144 -12.63 -0.45 13.38
N LEU A 145 -13.46 -1.38 13.89
CA LEU A 145 -13.63 -1.69 15.31
C LEU A 145 -13.31 -3.16 15.57
N ILE A 146 -12.44 -3.43 16.53
CA ILE A 146 -12.26 -4.78 17.07
C ILE A 146 -13.16 -4.95 18.28
N THR A 147 -13.85 -6.09 18.35
CA THR A 147 -14.62 -6.53 19.52
C THR A 147 -14.13 -7.90 19.96
N LEU A 148 -13.82 -8.02 21.24
CA LEU A 148 -13.47 -9.26 21.90
C LEU A 148 -14.54 -9.57 22.94
N SER A 149 -15.00 -10.82 23.01
CA SER A 149 -15.91 -11.28 24.05
C SER A 149 -15.56 -12.68 24.55
N TYR A 150 -15.71 -12.94 25.84
CA TYR A 150 -15.54 -14.25 26.47
C TYR A 150 -16.34 -14.34 27.77
N GLN A 151 -16.58 -15.56 28.23
CA GLN A 151 -17.16 -15.82 29.54
C GLN A 151 -16.12 -16.40 30.52
N ARG A 152 -16.16 -15.95 31.76
CA ARG A 152 -15.38 -16.49 32.87
C ARG A 152 -16.27 -16.55 34.13
N ASN A 153 -16.36 -17.74 34.74
CA ASN A 153 -17.21 -17.98 35.92
C ASN A 153 -18.69 -17.51 35.75
N GLY A 154 -19.23 -17.64 34.50
CA GLY A 154 -20.58 -17.21 34.17
C GLY A 154 -20.74 -15.70 33.89
N ILE A 155 -19.68 -14.91 34.05
CA ILE A 155 -19.66 -13.47 33.74
C ILE A 155 -19.20 -13.26 32.31
N GLN A 156 -19.93 -12.47 31.52
CA GLN A 156 -19.54 -12.04 30.20
C GLN A 156 -18.61 -10.83 30.31
N PHE A 157 -17.43 -10.92 29.68
CA PHE A 157 -16.49 -9.80 29.50
C PHE A 157 -16.46 -9.40 28.05
N THR A 158 -16.38 -8.08 27.81
CA THR A 158 -16.26 -7.51 26.46
C THR A 158 -15.17 -6.45 26.45
N ARG A 159 -14.37 -6.44 25.37
CA ARG A 159 -13.39 -5.39 25.07
C ARG A 159 -13.61 -4.87 23.66
N GLU A 160 -13.50 -3.55 23.48
CA GLU A 160 -13.59 -2.88 22.20
C GLU A 160 -12.32 -2.07 21.97
N TYR A 161 -11.85 -2.03 20.71
CA TYR A 161 -10.62 -1.33 20.35
C TYR A 161 -10.82 -0.60 19.02
N PHE A 162 -10.44 0.69 18.96
CA PHE A 162 -10.42 1.47 17.72
C PHE A 162 -9.29 2.50 17.73
N ALA A 163 -8.89 2.98 16.54
CA ALA A 163 -7.92 4.05 16.39
C ALA A 163 -8.58 5.24 15.67
N SER A 164 -8.77 6.36 16.38
CA SER A 164 -9.42 7.56 15.87
C SER A 164 -8.40 8.49 15.19
N HIS A 165 -8.65 8.83 13.93
CA HIS A 165 -7.84 9.83 13.22
C HIS A 165 -8.12 11.26 13.69
N PRO A 166 -9.38 11.72 13.80
CA PRO A 166 -9.67 13.09 14.23
C PRO A 166 -9.23 13.39 15.66
N ASP A 167 -9.12 12.37 16.50
CA ASP A 167 -8.74 12.51 17.91
C ASP A 167 -7.31 12.03 18.19
N LYS A 168 -6.58 11.54 17.16
CA LYS A 168 -5.18 11.08 17.20
C LYS A 168 -4.89 10.04 18.30
N MET A 169 -5.84 9.14 18.56
CA MET A 169 -5.74 8.24 19.71
C MET A 169 -6.14 6.80 19.39
N ILE A 170 -5.74 5.90 20.27
CA ILE A 170 -6.29 4.54 20.38
C ILE A 170 -7.19 4.51 21.60
N GLY A 171 -8.45 4.03 21.41
CA GLY A 171 -9.44 3.81 22.45
C GLY A 171 -9.63 2.34 22.74
N VAL A 172 -9.67 1.99 24.04
CA VAL A 172 -10.03 0.65 24.52
C VAL A 172 -11.14 0.78 25.56
N LYS A 173 -12.20 -0.01 25.43
CA LYS A 173 -13.27 -0.11 26.43
C LYS A 173 -13.30 -1.51 27.01
N LEU A 174 -13.33 -1.60 28.34
CA LEU A 174 -13.48 -2.84 29.09
C LEU A 174 -14.86 -2.81 29.76
N SER A 175 -15.64 -3.88 29.63
CA SER A 175 -16.93 -4.00 30.29
C SER A 175 -17.22 -5.43 30.74
N ALA A 176 -18.02 -5.58 31.79
CA ALA A 176 -18.46 -6.86 32.34
C ALA A 176 -19.99 -6.86 32.56
N SER A 177 -20.62 -8.03 32.39
CA SER A 177 -22.07 -8.18 32.65
C SER A 177 -22.44 -8.13 34.14
N GLN A 178 -21.46 -8.25 35.04
CA GLN A 178 -21.64 -8.14 36.49
C GLN A 178 -20.86 -6.92 36.99
N LYS A 179 -21.49 -6.14 37.87
CA LYS A 179 -20.84 -4.97 38.52
C LYS A 179 -19.62 -5.40 39.32
N GLY A 180 -18.55 -4.57 39.27
CA GLY A 180 -17.33 -4.80 40.05
C GLY A 180 -16.54 -6.04 39.63
N ALA A 181 -16.76 -6.56 38.40
CA ALA A 181 -16.11 -7.81 37.99
C ALA A 181 -14.76 -7.60 37.29
N ILE A 182 -14.41 -6.38 36.90
CA ILE A 182 -13.14 -6.09 36.24
C ILE A 182 -12.06 -5.86 37.31
N ASN A 183 -11.06 -6.74 37.31
CA ASN A 183 -9.85 -6.66 38.14
C ASN A 183 -8.67 -6.91 37.22
N CYS A 184 -7.85 -5.89 36.93
CA CYS A 184 -6.72 -6.05 36.01
C CYS A 184 -5.61 -5.04 36.27
N ASP A 185 -4.43 -5.43 35.82
CA ASP A 185 -3.23 -4.57 35.79
C ASP A 185 -3.02 -4.02 34.38
N ILE A 186 -2.73 -2.72 34.27
CA ILE A 186 -2.47 -2.03 33.01
C ILE A 186 -1.03 -1.49 33.05
N SER A 187 -0.21 -1.86 32.06
CA SER A 187 1.18 -1.43 31.97
C SER A 187 1.62 -1.13 30.54
N LEU A 188 2.65 -0.31 30.41
CA LEU A 188 3.33 0.00 29.15
C LEU A 188 4.76 -0.55 29.21
N THR A 189 5.22 -1.14 28.09
CA THR A 189 6.60 -1.62 27.90
C THR A 189 7.07 -1.29 26.49
N SER A 190 8.37 -1.25 26.24
CA SER A 190 8.92 -1.06 24.89
C SER A 190 10.20 -1.86 24.69
N LEU A 191 10.56 -2.14 23.43
CA LEU A 191 11.84 -2.71 23.03
C LEU A 191 12.92 -1.64 22.82
N ILE A 192 12.51 -0.38 22.60
CA ILE A 192 13.40 0.77 22.50
C ILE A 192 13.60 1.43 23.87
N PRO A 193 14.65 2.24 24.09
CA PRO A 193 14.90 2.94 25.35
C PRO A 193 13.69 3.72 25.83
N HIS A 194 13.27 3.47 27.10
CA HIS A 194 12.08 4.10 27.64
C HIS A 194 12.10 4.20 29.18
N LEU A 195 11.27 5.11 29.68
CA LEU A 195 10.93 5.27 31.08
C LEU A 195 9.41 5.42 31.22
N VAL A 196 8.80 4.65 32.10
CA VAL A 196 7.37 4.75 32.41
C VAL A 196 7.18 5.33 33.82
N LYS A 197 6.29 6.33 33.91
CA LYS A 197 5.84 6.93 35.18
C LYS A 197 4.34 6.76 35.31
N ALA A 198 3.89 6.27 36.46
CA ALA A 198 2.47 6.17 36.80
C ALA A 198 2.08 7.27 37.80
N SER A 199 0.90 7.87 37.61
CA SER A 199 0.36 8.89 38.51
C SER A 199 -1.16 8.92 38.41
N ALA A 200 -1.85 8.78 39.55
CA ALA A 200 -3.31 8.72 39.60
C ALA A 200 -3.89 7.64 38.64
N ASN A 201 -4.51 8.04 37.57
CA ASN A 201 -5.08 7.18 36.53
C ASN A 201 -4.33 7.23 35.19
N GLN A 202 -3.07 7.66 35.19
CA GLN A 202 -2.28 7.89 33.98
C GLN A 202 -0.94 7.13 34.01
N LEU A 203 -0.55 6.58 32.87
CA LEU A 203 0.83 6.17 32.58
C LEU A 203 1.41 7.15 31.54
N THR A 204 2.65 7.57 31.77
CA THR A 204 3.42 8.35 30.80
C THR A 204 4.70 7.60 30.49
N MET A 205 4.86 7.20 29.21
CA MET A 205 6.08 6.56 28.71
C MET A 205 6.83 7.55 27.83
N THR A 206 8.08 7.83 28.16
CA THR A 206 8.98 8.66 27.35
C THR A 206 10.22 7.87 26.97
N GLY A 207 10.79 8.18 25.84
CA GLY A 207 12.00 7.50 25.37
C GLY A 207 12.47 8.00 24.01
N HIS A 208 13.29 7.20 23.36
CA HIS A 208 13.83 7.52 22.04
C HIS A 208 14.05 6.22 21.23
N VAL A 209 14.13 6.32 19.91
CA VAL A 209 14.53 5.18 19.06
C VAL A 209 15.96 4.75 19.35
N THR A 210 16.35 3.54 18.95
CA THR A 210 17.72 3.04 19.20
C THR A 210 18.78 3.94 18.55
N GLY A 211 19.87 4.18 19.26
CA GLY A 211 20.96 5.04 18.84
C GLY A 211 21.38 6.04 19.92
N ASP A 212 22.15 7.06 19.55
CA ASP A 212 22.53 8.15 20.47
C ASP A 212 21.29 9.02 20.77
N GLU A 213 20.93 9.11 22.05
CA GLU A 213 19.81 9.92 22.53
C GLU A 213 19.83 11.36 22.01
N LYS A 214 21.01 11.96 21.88
CA LYS A 214 21.17 13.35 21.41
C LYS A 214 20.95 13.54 19.92
N GLU A 215 20.84 12.44 19.18
CA GLU A 215 20.70 12.43 17.72
C GLU A 215 19.42 11.71 17.26
N SER A 216 18.67 11.09 18.20
CA SER A 216 17.55 10.20 17.90
C SER A 216 16.19 10.88 18.03
N ILE A 217 15.19 10.34 17.37
CA ILE A 217 13.78 10.73 17.55
C ILE A 217 13.34 10.33 18.96
N HIS A 218 12.80 11.29 19.70
CA HIS A 218 12.17 11.10 21.01
C HIS A 218 10.66 10.93 20.86
N TYR A 219 10.02 10.31 21.87
CA TYR A 219 8.57 10.14 21.90
C TYR A 219 7.99 10.30 23.31
N CYS A 220 6.70 10.62 23.37
CA CYS A 220 5.91 10.63 24.59
C CYS A 220 4.56 9.95 24.34
N THR A 221 4.32 8.83 25.01
CA THR A 221 3.04 8.14 25.06
C THR A 221 2.33 8.48 26.36
N ILE A 222 1.08 8.94 26.28
CA ILE A 222 0.22 9.17 27.45
C ILE A 222 -0.97 8.22 27.35
N LEU A 223 -1.14 7.38 28.38
CA LEU A 223 -2.28 6.51 28.56
C LEU A 223 -3.08 6.98 29.77
N LYS A 224 -4.39 7.20 29.60
CA LYS A 224 -5.33 7.54 30.69
C LYS A 224 -6.39 6.46 30.81
N VAL A 225 -6.76 6.16 32.05
CA VAL A 225 -7.86 5.23 32.38
C VAL A 225 -8.95 5.99 33.11
N ASN A 226 -10.19 5.87 32.62
CA ASN A 226 -11.39 6.33 33.33
C ASN A 226 -12.25 5.12 33.67
N ASN A 227 -12.79 5.09 34.88
CA ASN A 227 -13.67 4.02 35.38
C ASN A 227 -15.01 4.60 35.87
N THR A 228 -16.05 3.79 35.80
CA THR A 228 -17.41 4.20 36.24
C THR A 228 -17.61 4.02 37.73
N ASP A 229 -16.91 3.05 38.34
CA ASP A 229 -16.95 2.67 39.76
C ASP A 229 -15.66 1.89 40.14
N GLY A 230 -15.59 1.34 41.33
CA GLY A 230 -14.41 0.65 41.82
C GLY A 230 -13.23 1.58 42.12
N GLN A 231 -12.01 1.05 42.09
CA GLN A 231 -10.81 1.81 42.46
C GLN A 231 -9.71 1.66 41.40
N ILE A 232 -8.94 2.75 41.20
CA ILE A 232 -7.65 2.71 40.50
C ILE A 232 -6.57 3.02 41.53
N SER A 233 -5.57 2.15 41.64
CA SER A 233 -4.38 2.37 42.44
C SER A 233 -3.12 2.26 41.60
N VAL A 234 -2.01 2.75 42.10
CA VAL A 234 -0.73 2.85 41.38
C VAL A 234 0.35 2.15 42.16
N SER A 235 1.15 1.33 41.51
CA SER A 235 2.42 0.87 42.03
C SER A 235 3.46 0.88 40.89
N ASP A 236 4.67 1.38 41.20
CA ASP A 236 5.76 1.51 40.24
C ASP A 236 5.30 2.15 38.92
N SER A 237 5.21 1.35 37.85
CA SER A 237 4.81 1.76 36.49
C SER A 237 3.51 1.09 36.02
N THR A 238 2.64 0.68 36.97
CA THR A 238 1.42 -0.08 36.71
C THR A 238 0.21 0.60 37.34
N LEU A 239 -0.92 0.59 36.61
CA LEU A 239 -2.25 0.94 37.12
C LEU A 239 -2.98 -0.36 37.49
N HIS A 240 -3.54 -0.43 38.71
CA HIS A 240 -4.34 -1.55 39.17
C HIS A 240 -5.81 -1.14 39.25
N LEU A 241 -6.66 -1.83 38.49
CA LEU A 241 -8.11 -1.69 38.55
C LEU A 241 -8.66 -2.75 39.47
N GLN A 242 -9.50 -2.36 40.42
CA GLN A 242 -10.15 -3.25 41.39
C GLN A 242 -11.64 -2.96 41.49
N ASP A 243 -12.47 -4.00 41.41
CA ASP A 243 -13.92 -3.96 41.54
C ASP A 243 -14.60 -2.97 40.58
N VAL A 244 -14.10 -2.87 39.36
CA VAL A 244 -14.58 -1.96 38.30
C VAL A 244 -15.64 -2.65 37.45
N SER A 245 -16.72 -1.94 37.08
CA SER A 245 -17.77 -2.45 36.20
C SER A 245 -17.49 -2.14 34.71
N GLU A 246 -16.98 -0.93 34.46
CA GLU A 246 -16.60 -0.46 33.14
C GLU A 246 -15.39 0.47 33.24
N ALA A 247 -14.43 0.32 32.33
CA ALA A 247 -13.28 1.21 32.20
C ALA A 247 -13.01 1.56 30.74
N THR A 248 -12.52 2.78 30.49
CA THR A 248 -12.06 3.21 29.18
C THR A 248 -10.60 3.63 29.25
N ILE A 249 -9.82 3.23 28.28
CA ILE A 249 -8.39 3.54 28.16
C ILE A 249 -8.22 4.38 26.91
N TYR A 250 -7.57 5.52 27.03
CA TYR A 250 -7.18 6.40 25.92
C TYR A 250 -5.68 6.49 25.85
N LEU A 251 -5.11 6.24 24.67
CA LEU A 251 -3.67 6.30 24.44
C LEU A 251 -3.40 7.24 23.27
N VAL A 252 -2.51 8.22 23.50
CA VAL A 252 -1.97 9.13 22.49
C VAL A 252 -0.45 8.99 22.44
N ASN A 253 0.15 9.28 21.30
CA ASN A 253 1.60 9.31 21.14
C ASN A 253 2.02 10.44 20.21
N GLU A 254 3.08 11.18 20.62
CA GLU A 254 3.72 12.17 19.78
C GLU A 254 5.24 11.97 19.78
N THR A 255 5.89 12.33 18.66
CA THR A 255 7.32 12.17 18.46
C THR A 255 8.00 13.50 18.13
N SER A 256 9.31 13.55 18.30
CA SER A 256 10.09 14.73 17.92
C SER A 256 10.39 14.80 16.41
N TYR A 257 9.92 13.84 15.59
CA TYR A 257 10.03 13.92 14.14
C TYR A 257 9.31 15.19 13.63
N ASN A 258 10.00 16.02 12.84
CA ASN A 258 9.51 17.31 12.35
C ASN A 258 9.75 17.50 10.84
N GLY A 259 9.93 16.40 10.11
CA GLY A 259 10.23 16.39 8.68
C GLY A 259 11.61 15.82 8.38
N PHE A 260 11.79 15.43 7.12
CA PHE A 260 12.98 14.71 6.64
C PHE A 260 14.29 15.51 6.77
N ASP A 261 14.22 16.84 6.82
CA ASP A 261 15.35 17.78 6.84
C ASP A 261 15.61 18.41 8.22
N LYS A 262 14.85 18.03 9.25
CA LYS A 262 14.94 18.59 10.60
C LYS A 262 15.64 17.63 11.56
N HIS A 263 16.65 18.13 12.24
CA HIS A 263 17.34 17.35 13.26
C HIS A 263 16.38 17.04 14.43
N PRO A 264 16.18 15.74 14.79
CA PRO A 264 15.08 15.33 15.67
C PRO A 264 15.16 15.88 17.10
N VAL A 265 16.34 16.33 17.55
CA VAL A 265 16.53 16.91 18.89
C VAL A 265 16.63 18.42 18.83
N LYS A 266 17.45 18.99 17.91
CA LYS A 266 17.71 20.42 17.83
C LYS A 266 16.59 21.24 17.21
N GLU A 267 15.88 20.61 16.27
CA GLU A 267 14.79 21.20 15.47
C GLU A 267 13.51 20.35 15.56
N GLY A 268 13.47 19.42 16.53
CA GLY A 268 12.38 18.48 16.73
C GLY A 268 11.05 19.14 17.09
N ALA A 269 9.95 18.47 16.78
CA ALA A 269 8.62 18.88 17.22
C ALA A 269 8.54 18.87 18.77
N PRO A 270 7.73 19.74 19.38
CA PRO A 270 7.55 19.79 20.84
C PRO A 270 6.68 18.62 21.33
N TYR A 271 7.16 17.39 21.15
CA TYR A 271 6.43 16.15 21.33
C TYR A 271 5.81 15.95 22.73
N LEU A 272 6.48 16.45 23.79
CA LEU A 272 5.95 16.41 25.17
C LEU A 272 4.69 17.26 25.31
N GLU A 273 4.75 18.49 24.79
CA GLU A 273 3.63 19.44 24.83
C GLU A 273 2.49 18.93 23.91
N ASN A 274 2.81 18.45 22.72
CA ASN A 274 1.84 17.91 21.79
C ASN A 274 1.09 16.71 22.40
N ALA A 275 1.79 15.73 23.01
CA ALA A 275 1.18 14.58 23.67
C ALA A 275 0.28 15.00 24.85
N MET A 276 0.71 16.00 25.65
CA MET A 276 -0.12 16.54 26.72
C MET A 276 -1.40 17.21 26.19
N ASN A 277 -1.28 17.99 25.12
CA ASN A 277 -2.41 18.67 24.49
C ASN A 277 -3.42 17.68 23.89
N ASP A 278 -2.93 16.65 23.20
CA ASP A 278 -3.79 15.59 22.64
C ASP A 278 -4.50 14.82 23.77
N ALA A 279 -3.79 14.44 24.84
CA ALA A 279 -4.39 13.77 26.00
C ALA A 279 -5.40 14.67 26.75
N TRP A 280 -5.14 15.99 26.81
CA TRP A 280 -6.05 16.95 27.43
C TRP A 280 -7.32 17.19 26.60
N HIS A 281 -7.18 17.20 25.29
CA HIS A 281 -8.32 17.29 24.35
C HIS A 281 -9.37 16.20 24.62
N LEU A 282 -8.93 14.96 24.90
CA LEU A 282 -9.82 13.81 25.11
C LEU A 282 -10.69 13.90 26.37
N VAL A 283 -10.31 14.73 27.38
CA VAL A 283 -11.08 14.89 28.61
C VAL A 283 -12.48 15.46 28.38
N ASN A 284 -12.68 16.13 27.26
CA ASN A 284 -13.95 16.78 26.89
C ASN A 284 -14.97 15.83 26.27
N PHE A 285 -14.62 14.56 26.04
CA PHE A 285 -15.45 13.61 25.31
C PHE A 285 -15.67 12.32 26.10
N THR A 286 -16.85 11.76 25.97
CA THR A 286 -17.15 10.38 26.38
C THR A 286 -16.59 9.39 25.36
N TYR A 287 -16.48 8.12 25.76
CA TYR A 287 -16.11 7.04 24.86
C TYR A 287 -17.02 6.96 23.62
N ASP A 288 -18.31 7.06 23.83
CA ASP A 288 -19.29 6.96 22.73
C ASP A 288 -19.17 8.14 21.75
N GLU A 289 -18.91 9.35 22.23
CA GLU A 289 -18.65 10.50 21.37
C GLU A 289 -17.37 10.32 20.54
N LEU A 290 -16.29 9.84 21.13
CA LEU A 290 -15.03 9.55 20.42
C LEU A 290 -15.23 8.44 19.37
N LEU A 291 -15.97 7.39 19.72
CA LEU A 291 -16.33 6.33 18.77
C LEU A 291 -17.18 6.87 17.61
N GLN A 292 -18.16 7.74 17.86
CA GLN A 292 -18.96 8.36 16.78
C GLN A 292 -18.11 9.26 15.88
N ARG A 293 -17.15 9.99 16.43
CA ARG A 293 -16.20 10.82 15.66
C ARG A 293 -15.30 9.95 14.77
N HIS A 294 -14.78 8.85 15.33
CA HIS A 294 -14.04 7.84 14.57
C HIS A 294 -14.88 7.27 13.42
N LEU A 295 -16.11 6.82 13.70
CA LEU A 295 -16.99 6.25 12.69
C LEU A 295 -17.34 7.25 11.58
N ALA A 296 -17.59 8.51 11.93
CA ALA A 296 -17.91 9.55 10.96
C ALA A 296 -16.75 9.85 10.00
N ASP A 297 -15.51 9.87 10.50
CA ASP A 297 -14.29 10.03 9.68
C ASP A 297 -14.04 8.79 8.81
N TYR A 298 -14.01 7.61 9.43
CA TYR A 298 -13.66 6.37 8.74
C TYR A 298 -14.66 6.03 7.63
N LYS A 299 -15.97 6.07 7.92
CA LYS A 299 -17.02 5.75 6.96
C LYS A 299 -17.07 6.71 5.78
N LYS A 300 -16.66 7.97 5.96
CA LYS A 300 -16.52 8.91 4.85
C LYS A 300 -15.57 8.42 3.76
N LEU A 301 -14.61 7.56 4.09
CA LEU A 301 -13.68 6.93 3.16
C LEU A 301 -14.14 5.52 2.78
N PHE A 302 -14.44 4.69 3.75
CA PHE A 302 -14.73 3.27 3.53
C PHE A 302 -16.03 3.03 2.75
N ASP A 303 -17.09 3.74 3.07
CA ASP A 303 -18.41 3.54 2.46
C ASP A 303 -18.52 4.02 1.00
N ARG A 304 -17.45 4.61 0.44
CA ARG A 304 -17.41 5.07 -0.96
C ARG A 304 -17.45 3.94 -1.97
N VAL A 305 -16.95 2.75 -1.62
CA VAL A 305 -16.91 1.60 -2.53
C VAL A 305 -17.51 0.39 -1.85
N ASN A 306 -18.50 -0.19 -2.53
CA ASN A 306 -19.16 -1.42 -2.13
C ASN A 306 -19.00 -2.46 -3.23
N PHE A 307 -18.45 -3.65 -2.90
CA PHE A 307 -18.30 -4.78 -3.81
C PHE A 307 -19.11 -5.96 -3.29
N GLN A 308 -20.01 -6.50 -4.13
CA GLN A 308 -20.88 -7.61 -3.77
C GLN A 308 -20.93 -8.65 -4.90
N LEU A 309 -20.71 -9.92 -4.56
CA LEU A 309 -20.88 -11.07 -5.44
C LEU A 309 -22.13 -11.82 -5.01
N ALA A 310 -23.01 -12.15 -5.96
CA ALA A 310 -24.34 -12.68 -5.68
C ALA A 310 -24.35 -14.04 -4.95
N ASN A 311 -23.30 -14.84 -5.11
CA ASN A 311 -23.13 -16.15 -4.47
C ASN A 311 -22.30 -16.10 -3.17
N ALA A 312 -21.88 -14.92 -2.71
CA ALA A 312 -21.14 -14.78 -1.47
C ALA A 312 -22.02 -15.04 -0.24
N LYS A 313 -21.44 -15.67 0.77
CA LYS A 313 -22.14 -15.96 2.06
C LYS A 313 -21.18 -15.76 3.22
N PHE A 314 -21.64 -15.02 4.22
CA PHE A 314 -20.91 -14.88 5.48
C PHE A 314 -21.08 -16.14 6.33
N ASP A 315 -19.98 -16.80 6.67
CA ASP A 315 -19.98 -17.95 7.57
C ASP A 315 -19.86 -17.51 9.04
N LYS A 316 -20.91 -17.80 9.82
CA LYS A 316 -21.00 -17.49 11.26
C LYS A 316 -20.41 -18.57 12.15
N VAL A 317 -20.11 -19.73 11.60
CA VAL A 317 -19.71 -20.93 12.34
C VAL A 317 -18.22 -21.19 12.24
N ARG A 318 -17.65 -21.04 11.04
CA ARG A 318 -16.26 -21.34 10.77
C ARG A 318 -15.41 -20.07 10.85
N PRO A 319 -14.39 -19.99 11.74
CA PRO A 319 -13.51 -18.81 11.85
C PRO A 319 -12.77 -18.50 10.56
N THR A 320 -12.38 -17.24 10.38
CA THR A 320 -11.78 -16.73 9.13
C THR A 320 -10.50 -17.47 8.76
N ASP A 321 -9.62 -17.76 9.71
CA ASP A 321 -8.39 -18.55 9.49
C ASP A 321 -8.68 -19.96 8.96
N LYS A 322 -9.77 -20.59 9.45
CA LYS A 322 -10.19 -21.92 8.99
C LYS A 322 -10.86 -21.88 7.63
N GLN A 323 -11.62 -20.82 7.34
CA GLN A 323 -12.18 -20.61 6.00
C GLN A 323 -11.06 -20.40 4.97
N LEU A 324 -10.02 -19.63 5.32
CA LEU A 324 -8.85 -19.40 4.45
C LEU A 324 -8.06 -20.70 4.21
N LEU A 325 -7.88 -21.54 5.25
CA LEU A 325 -7.24 -22.84 5.13
C LEU A 325 -8.04 -23.77 4.20
N ASP A 326 -9.37 -23.83 4.36
CA ASP A 326 -10.24 -24.63 3.48
C ASP A 326 -10.20 -24.13 2.04
N TYR A 327 -10.20 -22.81 1.82
CA TYR A 327 -10.07 -22.21 0.51
C TYR A 327 -8.77 -22.63 -0.20
N SER A 328 -7.69 -22.75 0.57
CA SER A 328 -6.40 -23.22 0.08
C SER A 328 -6.40 -24.73 -0.23
N ASP A 329 -6.89 -25.54 0.71
CA ASP A 329 -6.79 -27.02 0.65
C ASP A 329 -7.82 -27.63 -0.34
N ASN A 330 -9.06 -27.13 -0.36
CA ASN A 330 -10.15 -27.71 -1.17
C ASN A 330 -10.26 -27.11 -2.58
N GLN A 331 -9.58 -26.03 -2.84
CA GLN A 331 -9.60 -25.32 -4.15
C GLN A 331 -11.00 -24.87 -4.60
N GLU A 332 -11.97 -24.79 -3.69
CA GLU A 332 -13.29 -24.26 -3.97
C GLU A 332 -13.29 -22.72 -3.90
N ALA A 333 -14.05 -22.08 -4.79
CA ALA A 333 -14.23 -20.62 -4.74
C ALA A 333 -14.96 -20.23 -3.45
N ASN A 334 -14.51 -19.14 -2.82
CA ASN A 334 -15.20 -18.51 -1.71
C ASN A 334 -15.34 -17.00 -2.00
N PRO A 335 -16.39 -16.58 -2.72
CA PRO A 335 -16.58 -15.20 -3.11
C PRO A 335 -16.63 -14.22 -1.91
N TYR A 336 -17.04 -14.68 -0.74
CA TYR A 336 -17.02 -13.84 0.46
C TYR A 336 -15.57 -13.48 0.90
N LEU A 337 -14.65 -14.46 0.90
CA LEU A 337 -13.24 -14.19 1.23
C LEU A 337 -12.57 -13.29 0.18
N GLU A 338 -12.93 -13.43 -1.09
CA GLU A 338 -12.42 -12.61 -2.19
C GLU A 338 -12.90 -11.14 -2.07
N MET A 339 -14.19 -10.93 -1.75
CA MET A 339 -14.74 -9.61 -1.42
C MET A 339 -14.11 -9.02 -0.16
N LEU A 340 -13.95 -9.85 0.89
CA LEU A 340 -13.33 -9.46 2.15
C LEU A 340 -11.89 -8.99 1.93
N TYR A 341 -11.11 -9.71 1.11
CA TYR A 341 -9.74 -9.35 0.76
C TYR A 341 -9.65 -7.98 0.07
N PHE A 342 -10.54 -7.72 -0.89
CA PHE A 342 -10.65 -6.42 -1.55
C PHE A 342 -10.90 -5.27 -0.56
N GLN A 343 -11.89 -5.43 0.31
CA GLN A 343 -12.22 -4.41 1.31
C GLN A 343 -11.14 -4.30 2.41
N TYR A 344 -10.43 -5.39 2.69
CA TYR A 344 -9.34 -5.39 3.65
C TYR A 344 -8.15 -4.55 3.18
N GLY A 345 -7.76 -4.62 1.89
CA GLY A 345 -6.73 -3.73 1.36
C GLY A 345 -7.13 -2.26 1.44
N ARG A 346 -8.40 -1.90 1.17
CA ARG A 346 -8.90 -0.54 1.37
C ARG A 346 -8.84 -0.13 2.85
N TYR A 347 -9.25 -1.00 3.77
CA TYR A 347 -9.14 -0.81 5.21
C TYR A 347 -7.69 -0.55 5.64
N LEU A 348 -6.75 -1.36 5.19
CA LEU A 348 -5.33 -1.23 5.53
C LEU A 348 -4.74 0.11 5.06
N LEU A 349 -5.10 0.57 3.85
CA LEU A 349 -4.62 1.86 3.33
C LEU A 349 -5.19 3.04 4.13
N ILE A 350 -6.48 3.04 4.46
CA ILE A 350 -7.12 4.06 5.32
C ILE A 350 -6.44 4.11 6.69
N SER A 351 -6.08 2.94 7.22
CA SER A 351 -5.50 2.80 8.57
C SER A 351 -4.02 3.13 8.65
N SER A 352 -3.28 3.16 7.52
CA SER A 352 -1.81 3.30 7.51
C SER A 352 -1.27 4.52 6.76
N SER A 353 -2.09 5.29 6.01
CA SER A 353 -1.58 6.34 5.10
C SER A 353 -2.29 7.67 5.28
N ARG A 354 -2.02 8.39 6.39
CA ARG A 354 -2.62 9.72 6.67
C ARG A 354 -1.63 10.70 7.31
N THR A 355 -0.33 10.37 7.36
CA THR A 355 0.73 11.22 7.94
C THR A 355 1.49 11.95 6.82
N PRO A 356 1.48 13.30 6.77
CA PRO A 356 2.15 14.04 5.71
C PRO A 356 3.65 13.69 5.61
N GLY A 357 4.11 13.31 4.40
CA GLY A 357 5.51 12.97 4.12
C GLY A 357 5.99 11.61 4.66
N VAL A 358 5.11 10.86 5.33
CA VAL A 358 5.44 9.55 5.90
C VAL A 358 4.37 8.54 5.44
N PRO A 359 4.48 8.00 4.22
CA PRO A 359 3.52 7.04 3.67
C PRO A 359 3.54 5.70 4.39
N ALA A 360 2.63 4.81 4.04
CA ALA A 360 2.66 3.41 4.46
C ALA A 360 3.97 2.76 4.00
N ASN A 361 4.77 2.26 4.96
CA ASN A 361 6.06 1.63 4.68
C ASN A 361 5.89 0.16 4.23
N LEU A 362 6.99 -0.58 4.11
CA LEU A 362 6.98 -1.99 3.67
C LEU A 362 6.08 -2.89 4.53
N GLN A 363 5.82 -2.51 5.78
CA GLN A 363 4.92 -3.19 6.72
C GLN A 363 3.65 -2.36 7.00
N GLY A 364 3.36 -1.40 6.15
CA GLY A 364 2.26 -0.45 6.32
C GLY A 364 2.50 0.46 7.51
N LEU A 365 1.99 0.07 8.65
CA LEU A 365 2.11 0.72 9.95
C LEU A 365 2.58 -0.28 11.03
N TRP A 366 2.38 -1.57 10.81
CA TRP A 366 2.43 -2.61 11.84
C TRP A 366 3.73 -3.42 11.81
N ALA A 367 4.66 -3.11 12.70
CA ALA A 367 5.95 -3.78 12.84
C ALA A 367 6.23 -4.10 14.33
N PRO A 368 6.18 -5.36 14.73
CA PRO A 368 6.37 -5.74 16.14
C PRO A 368 7.83 -5.91 16.55
N ALA A 369 8.75 -6.05 15.58
CA ALA A 369 10.16 -6.34 15.82
C ALA A 369 10.98 -5.07 15.93
N LEU A 370 12.03 -5.09 16.79
CA LEU A 370 12.97 -3.99 16.92
C LEU A 370 13.73 -3.69 15.61
N TYR A 371 14.06 -4.75 14.89
CA TYR A 371 14.69 -4.69 13.57
C TYR A 371 13.80 -5.42 12.57
N SER A 372 12.94 -4.65 11.93
CA SER A 372 12.01 -5.18 10.94
C SER A 372 12.74 -5.74 9.72
N PRO A 373 12.19 -6.77 9.05
CA PRO A 373 12.68 -7.23 7.76
C PRO A 373 12.82 -6.05 6.79
N TRP A 374 13.91 -6.04 6.00
CA TRP A 374 14.27 -4.94 5.09
C TRP A 374 14.18 -3.55 5.73
N ARG A 375 14.46 -3.46 7.04
CA ARG A 375 14.42 -2.22 7.84
C ARG A 375 13.03 -1.57 7.96
N GLY A 376 11.98 -2.20 7.43
CA GLY A 376 10.65 -1.59 7.31
C GLY A 376 10.67 -0.31 6.47
N ASN A 377 11.58 -0.21 5.49
CA ASN A 377 11.81 0.99 4.71
C ASN A 377 10.77 1.21 3.60
N TYR A 378 10.97 2.22 2.79
CA TYR A 378 10.24 2.44 1.55
C TYR A 378 11.06 1.88 0.39
N THR A 379 10.79 0.62 -0.01
CA THR A 379 11.40 0.04 -1.19
C THR A 379 10.64 0.56 -2.41
N ILE A 380 11.34 1.29 -3.29
CA ILE A 380 10.80 2.00 -4.46
C ILE A 380 11.30 1.43 -5.79
N ASN A 381 11.47 0.11 -5.81
CA ASN A 381 11.63 -0.65 -7.03
C ASN A 381 10.39 -1.52 -7.34
N ILE A 382 9.34 -1.44 -6.51
CA ILE A 382 8.00 -1.99 -6.64
C ILE A 382 7.10 -1.71 -5.41
N ASN A 383 7.58 -1.95 -4.19
CA ASN A 383 6.73 -2.14 -3.00
C ASN A 383 5.94 -0.88 -2.62
N LEU A 384 6.58 0.28 -2.54
CA LEU A 384 5.87 1.52 -2.21
C LEU A 384 4.90 1.93 -3.33
N GLU A 385 5.28 1.77 -4.58
CA GLU A 385 4.41 2.03 -5.71
C GLU A 385 3.17 1.13 -5.66
N GLU A 386 3.36 -0.17 -5.40
CA GLU A 386 2.27 -1.15 -5.27
C GLU A 386 1.33 -0.81 -4.10
N ASN A 387 1.84 -0.26 -2.99
CA ASN A 387 1.02 0.18 -1.87
C ASN A 387 -0.05 1.20 -2.30
N TYR A 388 0.22 2.00 -3.32
CA TYR A 388 -0.68 3.09 -3.76
C TYR A 388 -1.46 2.80 -5.04
N TRP A 389 -1.23 1.65 -5.71
CA TRP A 389 -2.01 1.29 -6.90
C TRP A 389 -3.54 1.29 -6.70
N PRO A 390 -4.11 0.86 -5.56
CA PRO A 390 -5.55 0.92 -5.36
C PRO A 390 -6.08 2.31 -4.96
N ALA A 391 -5.22 3.26 -4.55
CA ALA A 391 -5.66 4.51 -3.92
C ALA A 391 -6.66 5.29 -4.78
N GLU A 392 -6.33 5.51 -6.04
CA GLU A 392 -7.18 6.29 -6.95
C GLU A 392 -8.41 5.50 -7.39
N VAL A 393 -8.22 4.30 -7.97
CA VAL A 393 -9.30 3.49 -8.55
C VAL A 393 -10.31 3.03 -7.50
N ALA A 394 -9.86 2.72 -6.27
CA ALA A 394 -10.72 2.34 -5.15
C ALA A 394 -11.22 3.54 -4.32
N ASN A 395 -11.19 4.77 -4.89
CA ASN A 395 -11.79 5.99 -4.36
C ASN A 395 -11.24 6.45 -2.99
N LEU A 396 -9.91 6.45 -2.87
CA LEU A 396 -9.15 6.84 -1.67
C LEU A 396 -8.04 7.85 -2.04
N SER A 397 -8.30 8.74 -3.00
CA SER A 397 -7.32 9.68 -3.56
C SER A 397 -6.58 10.53 -2.51
N GLU A 398 -7.24 10.91 -1.41
CA GLU A 398 -6.63 11.71 -0.34
C GLU A 398 -5.45 11.01 0.36
N LEU A 399 -5.42 9.68 0.28
CA LEU A 399 -4.39 8.87 0.94
C LEU A 399 -3.05 8.86 0.18
N VAL A 400 -2.98 9.49 -1.00
CA VAL A 400 -1.74 9.70 -1.76
C VAL A 400 -0.90 10.85 -1.18
N ALA A 401 -1.51 11.80 -0.47
CA ALA A 401 -0.84 12.98 0.06
C ALA A 401 0.45 12.71 0.87
N PRO A 402 0.60 11.61 1.64
CA PRO A 402 1.87 11.26 2.27
C PRO A 402 3.01 11.02 1.28
N VAL A 403 2.72 10.46 0.09
CA VAL A 403 3.71 10.24 -0.98
C VAL A 403 4.19 11.56 -1.56
N ASP A 404 3.30 12.55 -1.74
CA ASP A 404 3.67 13.89 -2.21
C ASP A 404 4.78 14.51 -1.35
N GLY A 405 4.64 14.39 -0.02
CA GLY A 405 5.62 14.91 0.94
C GLY A 405 6.95 14.17 0.86
N LEU A 406 6.93 12.85 0.73
CA LEU A 406 8.13 12.03 0.54
C LEU A 406 8.85 12.41 -0.78
N VAL A 407 8.13 12.49 -1.90
CA VAL A 407 8.71 12.84 -3.21
C VAL A 407 9.30 14.26 -3.20
N LYS A 408 8.67 15.22 -2.49
CA LYS A 408 9.26 16.56 -2.25
C LYS A 408 10.60 16.43 -1.54
N GLY A 409 10.70 15.64 -0.48
CA GLY A 409 11.95 15.36 0.23
C GLY A 409 13.01 14.76 -0.71
N LEU A 410 12.62 13.71 -1.44
CA LEU A 410 13.50 13.04 -2.41
C LEU A 410 13.97 13.97 -3.52
N SER A 411 13.16 14.92 -3.96
CA SER A 411 13.57 15.91 -4.96
C SER A 411 14.68 16.85 -4.47
N ILE A 412 14.82 17.02 -3.16
CA ILE A 412 15.87 17.83 -2.53
C ILE A 412 17.14 17.00 -2.32
N THR A 413 17.04 15.89 -1.61
CA THR A 413 18.18 14.99 -1.33
C THR A 413 18.71 14.34 -2.61
N GLY A 414 17.82 14.01 -3.55
CA GLY A 414 18.14 13.40 -4.84
C GLY A 414 18.95 14.29 -5.78
N ARG A 415 18.99 15.62 -5.57
CA ARG A 415 19.92 16.51 -6.29
C ARG A 415 21.36 16.24 -5.86
N HIS A 416 21.59 16.05 -4.57
CA HIS A 416 22.91 15.70 -4.06
C HIS A 416 23.32 14.31 -4.55
N ASN A 417 22.37 13.38 -4.60
CA ASN A 417 22.60 12.05 -5.17
C ASN A 417 22.99 12.12 -6.64
N ALA A 418 22.23 12.84 -7.47
CA ALA A 418 22.53 13.03 -8.91
C ALA A 418 23.93 13.61 -9.12
N GLN A 419 24.32 14.60 -8.34
CA GLN A 419 25.63 15.23 -8.42
C GLN A 419 26.76 14.34 -7.92
N ASN A 420 26.62 13.77 -6.71
CA ASN A 420 27.71 13.10 -6.03
C ASN A 420 28.01 11.70 -6.59
N PHE A 421 26.95 10.93 -6.90
CA PHE A 421 27.10 9.55 -7.37
C PHE A 421 27.10 9.43 -8.89
N TYR A 422 26.40 10.33 -9.62
CA TYR A 422 26.26 10.23 -11.08
C TYR A 422 26.93 11.37 -11.86
N GLY A 423 27.36 12.46 -11.19
CA GLY A 423 28.01 13.60 -11.82
C GLY A 423 27.07 14.51 -12.61
N ILE A 424 25.77 14.46 -12.35
CA ILE A 424 24.73 15.22 -13.02
C ILE A 424 24.28 16.37 -12.12
N ASN A 425 24.38 17.62 -12.63
CA ASN A 425 24.05 18.82 -11.85
C ASN A 425 22.60 19.30 -12.01
N GLU A 426 21.85 18.74 -12.95
CA GLU A 426 20.46 19.09 -13.23
C GLU A 426 19.52 17.97 -12.79
N GLY A 427 18.42 18.34 -12.16
CA GLY A 427 17.40 17.39 -11.73
C GLY A 427 17.76 16.59 -10.47
N TRP A 428 17.07 15.48 -10.27
CA TRP A 428 17.20 14.62 -9.08
C TRP A 428 16.95 13.16 -9.44
N CYS A 429 17.54 12.25 -8.67
CA CYS A 429 17.30 10.80 -8.78
C CYS A 429 17.37 10.13 -7.41
N THR A 430 16.80 8.93 -7.32
CA THR A 430 16.80 8.13 -6.10
C THR A 430 17.11 6.67 -6.43
N GLY A 431 17.82 6.00 -5.52
CA GLY A 431 18.08 4.57 -5.58
C GLY A 431 16.80 3.73 -5.44
N HIS A 432 16.97 2.42 -5.18
CA HIS A 432 15.84 1.48 -5.13
C HIS A 432 15.03 1.54 -3.83
N ASN A 433 15.51 2.21 -2.79
CA ASN A 433 14.80 2.39 -1.52
C ASN A 433 15.10 3.74 -0.87
N THR A 434 14.29 4.09 0.13
CA THR A 434 14.39 5.30 0.93
C THR A 434 13.83 5.07 2.33
N ASP A 435 13.82 6.11 3.15
CA ASP A 435 13.30 6.12 4.52
C ASP A 435 12.62 7.45 4.87
N ALA A 436 12.25 7.66 6.13
CA ALA A 436 11.61 8.90 6.59
C ALA A 436 12.51 10.15 6.46
N TRP A 437 13.81 9.98 6.26
CA TRP A 437 14.78 11.07 6.03
C TRP A 437 14.95 11.39 4.55
N ALA A 438 14.12 10.79 3.69
CA ALA A 438 14.22 10.90 2.23
C ALA A 438 15.63 10.55 1.71
N MET A 439 16.24 9.48 2.23
CA MET A 439 17.50 8.96 1.71
C MET A 439 17.35 8.64 0.22
N SER A 440 18.31 9.09 -0.60
CA SER A 440 18.20 8.97 -2.06
C SER A 440 19.36 8.22 -2.73
N ASN A 441 20.45 7.95 -1.98
CA ASN A 441 21.69 7.36 -2.52
C ASN A 441 21.52 5.88 -2.88
N PRO A 442 22.38 5.36 -3.80
CA PRO A 442 22.55 3.92 -3.95
C PRO A 442 23.04 3.32 -2.63
N VAL A 443 22.46 2.21 -2.21
CA VAL A 443 22.77 1.58 -0.92
C VAL A 443 23.92 0.58 -1.04
N GLY A 444 24.31 -0.07 0.08
CA GLY A 444 25.18 -1.24 0.07
C GLY A 444 26.55 -1.04 0.69
N THR A 445 26.94 0.19 1.03
CA THR A 445 28.22 0.50 1.72
C THR A 445 29.47 -0.09 1.05
N GLY A 446 29.43 -0.30 -0.28
CA GLY A 446 30.52 -0.88 -1.06
C GLY A 446 30.57 -2.41 -1.08
N ASN A 447 29.53 -3.11 -0.59
CA ASN A 447 29.56 -4.57 -0.43
C ASN A 447 28.33 -5.31 -0.96
N GLU A 448 27.24 -4.59 -1.30
CA GLU A 448 25.99 -5.23 -1.74
C GLU A 448 25.96 -5.47 -3.25
N SER A 449 25.15 -6.44 -3.67
CA SER A 449 25.03 -6.77 -5.09
C SER A 449 24.44 -5.61 -5.90
N PRO A 450 25.04 -5.25 -7.05
CA PRO A 450 24.54 -4.17 -7.91
C PRO A 450 23.10 -4.36 -8.37
N GLN A 451 22.57 -5.58 -8.44
CA GLN A 451 21.24 -5.91 -8.98
C GLN A 451 20.12 -5.14 -8.28
N TRP A 452 20.26 -4.78 -6.99
CA TRP A 452 19.33 -3.92 -6.28
C TRP A 452 19.95 -2.60 -5.83
N SER A 453 21.22 -2.58 -5.43
CA SER A 453 21.85 -1.45 -4.75
C SER A 453 22.15 -0.26 -5.68
N ASN A 454 22.42 -0.50 -6.97
CA ASN A 454 22.89 0.51 -7.90
C ASN A 454 21.87 0.97 -8.95
N TRP A 455 20.60 0.82 -8.71
CA TRP A 455 19.54 1.31 -9.60
C TRP A 455 19.19 2.77 -9.34
N ALA A 456 19.09 3.60 -10.37
CA ALA A 456 18.89 5.06 -10.26
C ALA A 456 17.47 5.54 -10.58
N MET A 457 16.53 4.62 -10.78
CA MET A 457 15.22 4.93 -11.37
C MET A 457 14.06 4.96 -10.36
N GLY A 458 14.32 4.67 -9.07
CA GLY A 458 13.26 4.58 -8.05
C GLY A 458 12.45 5.87 -7.95
N GLY A 459 13.11 7.03 -7.88
CA GLY A 459 12.41 8.31 -7.83
C GLY A 459 11.63 8.65 -9.11
N ALA A 460 12.17 8.25 -10.27
CA ALA A 460 11.51 8.47 -11.56
C ALA A 460 10.25 7.61 -11.72
N TRP A 461 10.21 6.42 -11.13
CA TRP A 461 9.00 5.61 -11.08
C TRP A 461 8.01 6.14 -10.03
N LEU A 462 8.47 6.41 -8.81
CA LEU A 462 7.60 6.84 -7.73
C LEU A 462 6.83 8.15 -8.06
N VAL A 463 7.46 9.08 -8.78
CA VAL A 463 6.81 10.37 -9.15
C VAL A 463 5.61 10.19 -10.09
N GLU A 464 5.47 9.04 -10.76
CA GLU A 464 4.30 8.69 -11.56
C GLU A 464 3.02 8.54 -10.72
N THR A 465 3.13 8.21 -9.41
CA THR A 465 2.00 8.23 -8.48
C THR A 465 1.34 9.62 -8.42
N LEU A 466 2.14 10.69 -8.54
CA LEU A 466 1.64 12.06 -8.55
C LEU A 466 0.92 12.40 -9.86
N TRP A 467 1.42 11.87 -10.98
CA TRP A 467 0.71 11.98 -12.25
C TRP A 467 -0.62 11.24 -12.23
N ASP A 468 -0.66 10.03 -11.69
CA ASP A 468 -1.89 9.26 -11.53
C ASP A 468 -2.93 10.02 -10.68
N HIS A 469 -2.51 10.63 -9.58
CA HIS A 469 -3.40 11.47 -8.77
C HIS A 469 -4.01 12.62 -9.61
N TYR A 470 -3.20 13.32 -10.40
CA TYR A 470 -3.72 14.33 -11.33
C TYR A 470 -4.65 13.72 -12.37
N ASP A 471 -4.29 12.60 -12.98
CA ASP A 471 -5.05 11.99 -14.07
C ASP A 471 -6.45 11.50 -13.61
N TYR A 472 -6.57 11.05 -12.34
CA TYR A 472 -7.85 10.70 -11.73
C TYR A 472 -8.65 11.92 -11.25
N THR A 473 -8.01 12.94 -10.70
CA THR A 473 -8.69 14.10 -10.10
C THR A 473 -8.90 15.25 -11.05
N ARG A 474 -8.00 15.41 -12.04
CA ARG A 474 -7.89 16.55 -12.95
C ARG A 474 -7.71 17.89 -12.21
N ASP A 475 -7.10 17.86 -11.02
CA ASP A 475 -6.75 19.04 -10.27
C ASP A 475 -5.54 19.75 -10.91
N THR A 476 -5.81 20.82 -11.64
CA THR A 476 -4.77 21.59 -12.35
C THR A 476 -3.90 22.42 -11.41
N ASP A 477 -4.39 22.78 -10.22
CA ASP A 477 -3.59 23.48 -9.22
C ASP A 477 -2.59 22.52 -8.58
N TYR A 478 -3.02 21.30 -8.27
CA TYR A 478 -2.14 20.21 -7.84
C TYR A 478 -1.06 19.90 -8.90
N LEU A 479 -1.48 19.74 -10.17
CA LEU A 479 -0.53 19.52 -11.26
C LEU A 479 0.52 20.64 -11.33
N ARG A 480 0.09 21.90 -11.31
CA ARG A 480 0.96 23.08 -11.43
C ARG A 480 1.94 23.22 -10.26
N ASN A 481 1.44 23.03 -9.03
CA ASN A 481 2.16 23.39 -7.82
C ASN A 481 2.91 22.21 -7.18
N THR A 482 2.55 20.96 -7.52
CA THR A 482 3.11 19.76 -6.91
C THR A 482 3.65 18.78 -7.96
N ALA A 483 2.81 18.17 -8.79
CA ALA A 483 3.23 17.07 -9.65
C ALA A 483 4.20 17.50 -10.73
N TYR A 484 3.86 18.52 -11.53
CA TYR A 484 4.67 18.93 -12.68
C TYR A 484 6.10 19.36 -12.34
N PRO A 485 6.35 20.20 -11.30
CA PRO A 485 7.73 20.56 -10.94
C PRO A 485 8.59 19.37 -10.50
N LEU A 486 7.99 18.40 -9.81
CA LEU A 486 8.69 17.19 -9.34
C LEU A 486 8.99 16.24 -10.50
N MET A 487 8.04 16.02 -11.40
CA MET A 487 8.20 15.25 -12.63
C MET A 487 9.27 15.87 -13.53
N LYS A 488 9.21 17.20 -13.75
CA LYS A 488 10.21 17.94 -14.55
C LYS A 488 11.61 17.75 -13.97
N GLY A 489 11.79 17.87 -12.64
CA GLY A 489 13.10 17.65 -12.02
C GLY A 489 13.64 16.23 -12.22
N ALA A 490 12.80 15.20 -12.17
CA ALA A 490 13.22 13.83 -12.49
C ALA A 490 13.57 13.70 -13.98
N CYS A 491 12.80 14.31 -14.89
CA CYS A 491 13.13 14.37 -16.33
C CYS A 491 14.46 15.06 -16.59
N ASP A 492 14.80 16.13 -15.87
CA ASP A 492 16.06 16.86 -16.03
C ASP A 492 17.27 15.95 -15.76
N PHE A 493 17.19 15.10 -14.70
CA PHE A 493 18.20 14.08 -14.47
C PHE A 493 18.26 13.08 -15.64
N LEU A 494 17.13 12.56 -16.08
CA LEU A 494 17.06 11.52 -17.10
C LEU A 494 17.56 12.01 -18.48
N LEU A 495 17.28 13.26 -18.83
CA LEU A 495 17.82 13.86 -20.07
C LEU A 495 19.36 13.90 -20.10
N ASN A 496 20.01 13.97 -18.94
CA ASN A 496 21.46 13.95 -18.80
C ASN A 496 22.02 12.54 -18.51
N TRP A 497 21.15 11.60 -18.09
CA TRP A 497 21.51 10.20 -17.87
C TRP A 497 21.47 9.37 -19.14
N LEU A 498 20.55 9.70 -20.06
CA LEU A 498 20.45 9.08 -21.38
C LEU A 498 21.71 9.35 -22.21
N ILE A 499 22.17 8.32 -22.90
CA ILE A 499 23.31 8.38 -23.81
C ILE A 499 22.95 7.72 -25.13
N GLU A 500 23.71 8.04 -26.18
CA GLU A 500 23.59 7.32 -27.46
C GLU A 500 24.05 5.87 -27.30
N ASP A 501 23.24 4.96 -27.90
CA ASP A 501 23.62 3.54 -27.95
C ASP A 501 24.90 3.36 -28.78
N PRO A 502 25.96 2.77 -28.24
CA PRO A 502 27.23 2.57 -28.96
C PRO A 502 27.08 1.68 -30.20
N HIS A 503 26.03 0.84 -30.25
CA HIS A 503 25.77 -0.05 -31.40
C HIS A 503 24.75 0.55 -32.39
N ASN A 504 23.94 1.53 -31.97
CA ASN A 504 22.98 2.24 -32.79
C ASN A 504 22.83 3.70 -32.33
N PRO A 505 23.72 4.62 -32.76
CA PRO A 505 23.70 6.02 -32.29
C PRO A 505 22.41 6.81 -32.53
N LYS A 506 21.45 6.25 -33.28
CA LYS A 506 20.12 6.83 -33.45
C LYS A 506 19.23 6.60 -32.24
N GLU A 507 19.54 5.61 -31.43
CA GLU A 507 18.79 5.26 -30.21
C GLU A 507 19.45 5.85 -28.96
N LEU A 508 18.63 6.07 -27.92
CA LEU A 508 19.04 6.49 -26.59
C LEU A 508 18.80 5.35 -25.60
N ILE A 509 19.79 5.14 -24.74
CA ILE A 509 19.79 4.11 -23.67
C ILE A 509 20.29 4.68 -22.36
N THR A 510 20.10 3.92 -21.25
CA THR A 510 20.73 4.17 -19.96
C THR A 510 21.99 3.29 -19.80
N ALA A 511 23.04 3.81 -19.13
CA ALA A 511 24.21 3.05 -18.74
C ALA A 511 24.97 3.76 -17.61
N PRO A 512 25.42 3.03 -16.55
CA PRO A 512 25.00 1.66 -16.25
C PRO A 512 23.53 1.59 -15.90
N CYS A 513 22.94 0.40 -16.02
CA CYS A 513 21.64 0.08 -15.46
C CYS A 513 21.64 -1.33 -14.85
N THR A 514 20.61 -1.62 -14.06
CA THR A 514 20.28 -2.96 -13.56
C THR A 514 18.79 -3.19 -13.81
N SER A 515 18.34 -4.43 -13.77
CA SER A 515 16.90 -4.73 -13.76
C SER A 515 16.55 -5.33 -12.39
N PRO A 516 16.05 -4.53 -11.45
CA PRO A 516 15.84 -5.01 -10.10
C PRO A 516 14.85 -6.21 -10.07
N GLU A 517 15.16 -7.29 -9.36
CA GLU A 517 16.40 -7.63 -8.69
C GLU A 517 16.94 -8.92 -9.34
N ALA A 518 17.12 -8.93 -10.65
CA ALA A 518 17.50 -10.12 -11.41
C ALA A 518 18.93 -10.04 -11.99
N ASP A 519 19.51 -11.21 -12.21
CA ASP A 519 20.81 -11.38 -12.88
C ASP A 519 20.61 -12.08 -14.23
N TYR A 520 21.50 -11.79 -15.15
CA TYR A 520 21.57 -12.44 -16.46
C TYR A 520 22.76 -13.42 -16.55
N ILE A 521 22.71 -14.27 -17.56
CA ILE A 521 23.86 -15.11 -17.96
C ILE A 521 24.23 -14.75 -19.41
N THR A 522 25.45 -14.24 -19.59
CA THR A 522 25.97 -13.92 -20.94
C THR A 522 26.17 -15.19 -21.76
N ASP A 523 26.30 -15.05 -23.09
CA ASP A 523 26.65 -16.16 -23.98
C ASP A 523 28.00 -16.81 -23.63
N LYS A 524 28.89 -16.11 -22.90
CA LYS A 524 30.16 -16.62 -22.37
C LYS A 524 30.03 -17.27 -20.97
N GLY A 525 28.82 -17.37 -20.42
CA GLY A 525 28.52 -18.00 -19.12
C GLY A 525 28.83 -17.13 -17.91
N TYR A 526 29.06 -15.81 -18.07
CA TYR A 526 29.18 -14.90 -16.94
C TYR A 526 27.82 -14.55 -16.39
N ARG A 527 27.62 -14.70 -15.06
CA ARG A 527 26.47 -14.19 -14.32
C ARG A 527 26.74 -12.74 -13.91
N GLY A 528 25.94 -11.81 -14.39
CA GLY A 528 26.10 -10.37 -14.15
C GLY A 528 24.82 -9.68 -13.75
N SER A 529 24.98 -8.50 -13.15
CA SER A 529 23.90 -7.63 -12.71
C SER A 529 23.85 -6.33 -13.50
N SER A 530 25.01 -5.71 -13.76
CA SER A 530 25.11 -4.41 -14.44
C SER A 530 25.20 -4.58 -15.95
N PHE A 531 24.42 -3.77 -16.66
CA PHE A 531 24.39 -3.76 -18.13
C PHE A 531 23.99 -2.36 -18.64
N TYR A 532 23.51 -2.23 -19.85
CA TYR A 532 23.04 -0.99 -20.47
C TYR A 532 21.77 -1.23 -21.27
N GLY A 533 20.94 -0.19 -21.44
CA GLY A 533 19.72 -0.25 -22.24
C GLY A 533 18.65 -1.17 -21.72
N GLY A 534 18.47 -1.24 -20.39
CA GLY A 534 17.49 -2.08 -19.73
C GLY A 534 16.04 -1.71 -20.05
N THR A 535 15.22 -2.70 -20.33
CA THR A 535 13.80 -2.51 -20.70
C THR A 535 13.02 -1.78 -19.60
N ALA A 536 13.28 -2.09 -18.33
CA ALA A 536 12.63 -1.44 -17.19
C ALA A 536 12.92 0.07 -17.13
N ASP A 537 14.19 0.46 -17.24
CA ASP A 537 14.59 1.88 -17.25
C ASP A 537 13.90 2.64 -18.38
N LEU A 538 13.93 2.08 -19.59
CA LEU A 538 13.36 2.72 -20.78
C LEU A 538 11.83 2.81 -20.71
N ALA A 539 11.16 1.86 -20.06
CA ALA A 539 9.72 1.92 -19.80
C ALA A 539 9.36 3.09 -18.87
N ILE A 540 10.12 3.26 -17.77
CA ILE A 540 9.92 4.36 -16.81
C ILE A 540 10.16 5.71 -17.50
N ILE A 541 11.27 5.86 -18.24
CA ILE A 541 11.59 7.10 -18.95
C ILE A 541 10.51 7.44 -19.97
N ARG A 542 10.04 6.44 -20.73
CA ARG A 542 8.97 6.62 -21.74
C ARG A 542 7.68 7.12 -21.11
N GLU A 543 7.29 6.57 -19.95
CA GLU A 543 6.08 7.02 -19.27
C GLU A 543 6.23 8.43 -18.71
N LEU A 544 7.31 8.69 -17.98
CA LEU A 544 7.54 9.97 -17.33
C LEU A 544 7.67 11.13 -18.35
N PHE A 545 8.40 10.93 -19.45
CA PHE A 545 8.52 11.95 -20.50
C PHE A 545 7.16 12.23 -21.14
N LYS A 546 6.41 11.19 -21.51
CA LYS A 546 5.06 11.31 -22.09
C LYS A 546 4.11 12.06 -21.16
N ASN A 547 4.11 11.75 -19.86
CA ASN A 547 3.23 12.38 -18.89
C ASN A 547 3.66 13.81 -18.57
N THR A 548 4.97 14.10 -18.52
CA THR A 548 5.48 15.48 -18.35
C THR A 548 5.14 16.37 -19.56
N ILE A 549 5.22 15.84 -20.79
CA ILE A 549 4.78 16.54 -22.02
C ILE A 549 3.29 16.88 -21.91
N LYS A 550 2.44 15.90 -21.54
CA LYS A 550 1.01 16.14 -21.32
C LYS A 550 0.75 17.18 -20.24
N GLY A 551 1.50 17.14 -19.14
CA GLY A 551 1.42 18.12 -18.06
C GLY A 551 1.73 19.55 -18.55
N ALA A 552 2.80 19.72 -19.32
CA ALA A 552 3.15 21.00 -19.93
C ALA A 552 2.04 21.53 -20.84
N GLN A 553 1.47 20.66 -21.68
CA GLN A 553 0.37 21.00 -22.60
C GLN A 553 -0.90 21.43 -21.83
N VAL A 554 -1.29 20.69 -20.79
CA VAL A 554 -2.46 21.03 -19.96
C VAL A 554 -2.27 22.38 -19.25
N LEU A 555 -1.06 22.65 -18.79
CA LEU A 555 -0.73 23.89 -18.08
C LEU A 555 -0.46 25.07 -19.01
N GLY A 556 -0.23 24.80 -20.31
CA GLY A 556 0.12 25.82 -21.33
C GLY A 556 1.49 26.47 -21.06
N ILE A 557 2.46 25.68 -20.58
CA ILE A 557 3.82 26.16 -20.22
C ILE A 557 4.90 25.26 -20.84
N ASP A 558 6.16 25.72 -20.83
CA ASP A 558 7.35 24.93 -21.12
C ASP A 558 7.34 24.21 -22.50
N GLN A 559 6.77 24.82 -23.57
CA GLN A 559 6.64 24.18 -24.88
C GLN A 559 7.99 23.68 -25.42
N ALA A 560 9.03 24.49 -25.39
CA ALA A 560 10.37 24.10 -25.88
C ALA A 560 10.95 22.90 -25.06
N TYR A 561 10.63 22.83 -23.79
CA TYR A 561 11.02 21.70 -22.95
C TYR A 561 10.27 20.42 -23.34
N ALA A 562 8.97 20.52 -23.57
CA ALA A 562 8.16 19.42 -24.06
C ALA A 562 8.65 18.88 -25.41
N GLU A 563 9.07 19.77 -26.33
CA GLU A 563 9.68 19.42 -27.62
C GLU A 563 11.02 18.68 -27.42
N ARG A 564 11.85 19.11 -26.48
CA ARG A 564 13.10 18.41 -26.12
C ARG A 564 12.84 17.01 -25.56
N LEU A 565 11.83 16.85 -24.67
CA LEU A 565 11.43 15.54 -24.17
C LEU A 565 10.92 14.64 -25.31
N GLN A 566 10.10 15.18 -26.21
CA GLN A 566 9.59 14.44 -27.36
C GLN A 566 10.72 13.94 -28.28
N ALA A 567 11.68 14.80 -28.59
CA ALA A 567 12.85 14.42 -29.41
C ALA A 567 13.67 13.28 -28.78
N SER A 568 13.78 13.26 -27.46
CA SER A 568 14.44 12.15 -26.74
C SER A 568 13.56 10.90 -26.72
N LEU A 569 12.25 11.05 -26.51
CA LEU A 569 11.27 9.97 -26.51
C LEU A 569 11.26 9.21 -27.85
N ASP A 570 11.34 9.94 -28.97
CA ASP A 570 11.35 9.36 -30.32
C ASP A 570 12.63 8.55 -30.61
N ARG A 571 13.68 8.77 -29.83
CA ARG A 571 14.96 8.06 -29.93
C ARG A 571 15.16 6.96 -28.90
N LEU A 572 14.26 6.79 -27.91
CA LEU A 572 14.41 5.72 -26.95
C LEU A 572 14.37 4.35 -27.62
N ARG A 573 15.35 3.51 -27.29
CA ARG A 573 15.39 2.12 -27.76
C ARG A 573 14.03 1.45 -27.57
N PRO A 574 13.44 0.83 -28.61
CA PRO A 574 12.12 0.19 -28.52
C PRO A 574 12.14 -1.11 -27.70
N TYR A 575 10.96 -1.65 -27.39
CA TYR A 575 10.84 -3.00 -26.87
C TYR A 575 11.30 -4.03 -27.89
N HIS A 576 11.92 -5.11 -27.43
CA HIS A 576 12.37 -6.23 -28.26
C HIS A 576 11.74 -7.54 -27.79
N ILE A 577 11.50 -8.43 -28.75
CA ILE A 577 11.01 -9.79 -28.49
C ILE A 577 12.18 -10.75 -28.62
N GLY A 578 12.43 -11.57 -27.60
CA GLY A 578 13.55 -12.49 -27.55
C GLY A 578 13.32 -13.82 -28.30
N LYS A 579 14.35 -14.62 -28.40
CA LYS A 579 14.38 -15.95 -29.06
C LYS A 579 13.32 -16.94 -28.54
N ARG A 580 12.83 -16.74 -27.31
CA ARG A 580 11.78 -17.57 -26.68
C ARG A 580 10.38 -17.01 -26.93
N GLY A 581 10.24 -15.90 -27.67
CA GLY A 581 8.99 -15.18 -27.85
C GLY A 581 8.57 -14.32 -26.64
N ASN A 582 9.44 -14.18 -25.63
CA ASN A 582 9.26 -13.34 -24.44
C ASN A 582 9.62 -11.88 -24.72
N LEU A 583 9.14 -10.97 -23.92
CA LEU A 583 9.65 -9.60 -23.87
C LEU A 583 11.07 -9.62 -23.31
N MET A 584 12.03 -9.01 -24.02
CA MET A 584 13.42 -8.96 -23.56
C MET A 584 13.54 -8.04 -22.34
N GLU A 585 14.21 -8.52 -21.30
CA GLU A 585 14.57 -7.76 -20.10
C GLU A 585 15.89 -7.02 -20.29
N TRP A 586 16.86 -7.72 -20.89
CA TRP A 586 18.26 -7.30 -21.08
C TRP A 586 18.43 -6.66 -22.46
N TYR A 587 19.55 -5.95 -22.62
CA TYR A 587 19.92 -5.37 -23.93
C TYR A 587 20.16 -6.46 -24.98
N HIS A 588 20.91 -7.50 -24.63
CA HIS A 588 21.10 -8.70 -25.43
C HIS A 588 20.06 -9.76 -25.07
N ASP A 589 19.78 -10.69 -25.97
CA ASP A 589 18.83 -11.78 -25.75
C ASP A 589 19.48 -12.91 -24.90
N TRP A 590 19.92 -12.51 -23.70
CA TRP A 590 20.53 -13.41 -22.71
C TRP A 590 19.48 -14.20 -21.94
N ASP A 591 19.94 -15.29 -21.33
CA ASP A 591 19.12 -16.08 -20.42
C ASP A 591 19.09 -15.43 -19.03
N ASP A 592 17.96 -15.49 -18.36
CA ASP A 592 17.85 -15.14 -16.95
C ASP A 592 18.62 -16.15 -16.09
N GLN A 593 19.27 -15.70 -15.04
CA GLN A 593 19.89 -16.61 -14.07
C GLN A 593 18.83 -17.43 -13.34
N ASP A 594 17.68 -16.83 -13.09
CA ASP A 594 16.48 -17.48 -12.53
C ASP A 594 15.24 -17.05 -13.31
N TRP A 595 14.77 -17.93 -14.21
CA TRP A 595 13.56 -17.71 -15.00
C TRP A 595 12.29 -17.57 -14.18
N HIS A 596 12.30 -18.06 -12.94
CA HIS A 596 11.16 -17.96 -12.01
C HIS A 596 11.32 -16.84 -10.98
N HIS A 597 12.30 -15.95 -11.19
CA HIS A 597 12.54 -14.84 -10.28
C HIS A 597 11.26 -14.02 -10.02
N ARG A 598 11.09 -13.59 -8.76
CA ARG A 598 9.90 -12.85 -8.32
C ARG A 598 9.72 -11.49 -9.02
N HIS A 599 10.83 -10.81 -9.37
CA HIS A 599 10.74 -9.55 -10.10
C HIS A 599 10.44 -9.77 -11.60
N GLN A 600 9.71 -8.81 -12.18
CA GLN A 600 9.31 -8.77 -13.58
C GLN A 600 9.34 -7.33 -14.11
N SER A 601 10.42 -6.62 -13.79
CA SER A 601 10.59 -5.17 -14.00
C SER A 601 10.43 -4.74 -15.46
N HIS A 602 10.78 -5.62 -16.42
CA HIS A 602 10.59 -5.36 -17.86
C HIS A 602 9.11 -5.39 -18.30
N LEU A 603 8.16 -5.81 -17.42
CA LEU A 603 6.71 -5.76 -17.69
C LEU A 603 6.04 -4.47 -17.21
N LEU A 604 6.80 -3.50 -16.68
CA LEU A 604 6.28 -2.18 -16.28
C LEU A 604 5.45 -1.49 -17.37
N GLY A 605 5.84 -1.65 -18.63
CA GLY A 605 5.11 -1.09 -19.76
C GLY A 605 3.69 -1.67 -19.95
N LEU A 606 3.40 -2.85 -19.41
CA LEU A 606 2.07 -3.46 -19.38
C LEU A 606 1.27 -2.97 -18.17
N TYR A 607 1.85 -3.08 -16.96
CA TYR A 607 1.26 -2.56 -15.72
C TYR A 607 2.37 -2.19 -14.72
N PRO A 608 2.31 -1.00 -14.10
CA PRO A 608 1.17 -0.05 -14.04
C PRO A 608 1.00 0.85 -15.27
N PHE A 609 2.00 0.93 -16.17
CA PHE A 609 1.92 1.81 -17.33
C PHE A 609 0.95 1.29 -18.41
N HIS A 610 0.78 2.06 -19.52
CA HIS A 610 -0.14 1.75 -20.60
C HIS A 610 0.56 1.71 -21.97
N GLN A 611 1.82 1.24 -22.02
CA GLN A 611 2.63 1.18 -23.22
C GLN A 611 2.42 -0.11 -24.02
N ILE A 612 2.04 -1.18 -23.31
CA ILE A 612 1.73 -2.50 -23.87
C ILE A 612 0.25 -2.79 -23.62
N SER A 613 -0.50 -3.12 -24.67
CA SER A 613 -1.91 -3.47 -24.56
C SER A 613 -2.33 -4.48 -25.64
N VAL A 614 -3.36 -5.27 -25.34
CA VAL A 614 -3.90 -6.28 -26.28
C VAL A 614 -4.37 -5.66 -27.60
N SER A 615 -4.98 -4.48 -27.54
CA SER A 615 -5.53 -3.80 -28.71
C SER A 615 -4.54 -2.89 -29.44
N GLY A 616 -3.61 -2.23 -28.70
CA GLY A 616 -2.70 -1.23 -29.25
C GLY A 616 -1.36 -1.81 -29.70
N THR A 617 -0.86 -2.83 -29.02
CA THR A 617 0.45 -3.45 -29.28
C THR A 617 0.37 -4.98 -29.16
N PRO A 618 -0.42 -5.68 -30.00
CA PRO A 618 -0.76 -7.09 -29.82
C PRO A 618 0.47 -8.01 -29.79
N GLU A 619 1.52 -7.71 -30.58
CA GLU A 619 2.75 -8.51 -30.59
C GLU A 619 3.50 -8.41 -29.24
N LEU A 620 3.61 -7.22 -28.68
CA LEU A 620 4.21 -7.01 -27.35
C LEU A 620 3.35 -7.62 -26.23
N ALA A 621 2.02 -7.57 -26.36
CA ALA A 621 1.11 -8.22 -25.41
C ALA A 621 1.27 -9.75 -25.46
N GLN A 622 1.48 -10.34 -26.64
CA GLN A 622 1.81 -11.75 -26.77
C GLN A 622 3.17 -12.10 -26.14
N ALA A 623 4.18 -11.26 -26.35
CA ALA A 623 5.49 -11.43 -25.74
C ALA A 623 5.44 -11.31 -24.22
N ALA A 624 4.68 -10.38 -23.66
CA ALA A 624 4.42 -10.25 -22.23
C ALA A 624 3.69 -11.48 -21.67
N THR A 625 2.69 -12.00 -22.39
CA THR A 625 2.02 -13.29 -22.06
C THR A 625 3.06 -14.40 -21.97
N LYS A 626 3.94 -14.53 -22.95
CA LYS A 626 4.99 -15.55 -22.97
C LYS A 626 5.97 -15.40 -21.81
N THR A 627 6.33 -14.15 -21.47
CA THR A 627 7.16 -13.86 -20.28
C THR A 627 6.51 -14.40 -19.00
N LEU A 628 5.23 -14.08 -18.76
CA LEU A 628 4.51 -14.55 -17.57
C LEU A 628 4.37 -16.08 -17.53
N GLU A 629 4.16 -16.73 -18.67
CA GLU A 629 4.13 -18.19 -18.75
C GLU A 629 5.47 -18.82 -18.35
N ILE A 630 6.59 -18.24 -18.79
CA ILE A 630 7.95 -18.71 -18.45
C ILE A 630 8.21 -18.47 -16.97
N LYS A 631 7.88 -17.29 -16.43
CA LYS A 631 8.10 -16.97 -15.00
C LYS A 631 7.23 -17.84 -14.07
N GLY A 632 6.12 -18.39 -14.58
CA GLY A 632 5.25 -19.30 -13.84
C GLY A 632 4.38 -18.57 -12.80
N ASP A 633 3.64 -19.37 -12.02
CA ASP A 633 2.58 -18.83 -11.15
C ASP A 633 2.99 -18.73 -9.67
N ASN A 634 4.10 -19.36 -9.25
CA ASN A 634 4.56 -19.34 -7.85
C ASN A 634 5.48 -18.16 -7.61
N SER A 635 5.21 -17.36 -6.59
CA SER A 635 6.03 -16.20 -6.25
C SER A 635 5.77 -15.72 -4.82
N THR A 636 6.38 -14.61 -4.42
CA THR A 636 6.15 -13.90 -3.16
C THR A 636 4.84 -13.10 -3.23
N GLY A 637 4.36 -12.58 -2.08
CA GLY A 637 3.08 -11.88 -1.97
C GLY A 637 2.91 -10.74 -2.97
N TRP A 638 3.76 -9.70 -2.92
CA TRP A 638 3.68 -8.55 -3.83
C TRP A 638 3.79 -8.94 -5.32
N SER A 639 4.69 -9.88 -5.62
CA SER A 639 4.84 -10.36 -7.01
C SER A 639 3.58 -11.08 -7.50
N THR A 640 2.88 -11.79 -6.61
CA THR A 640 1.60 -12.41 -6.90
C THR A 640 0.51 -11.34 -7.10
N GLY A 641 0.47 -10.32 -6.25
CA GLY A 641 -0.39 -9.14 -6.41
C GLY A 641 -0.18 -8.46 -7.77
N TRP A 642 1.08 -8.19 -8.13
CA TRP A 642 1.41 -7.62 -9.43
C TRP A 642 0.96 -8.48 -10.61
N ARG A 643 1.15 -9.81 -10.54
CA ARG A 643 0.74 -10.74 -11.61
C ARG A 643 -0.77 -10.77 -11.85
N ILE A 644 -1.61 -10.53 -10.84
CA ILE A 644 -3.06 -10.39 -11.03
C ILE A 644 -3.33 -9.22 -11.99
N ASN A 645 -2.70 -8.06 -11.75
CA ASN A 645 -2.83 -6.86 -12.58
C ASN A 645 -2.33 -7.10 -14.00
N LEU A 646 -1.16 -7.74 -14.17
CA LEU A 646 -0.58 -8.05 -15.47
C LEU A 646 -1.49 -8.99 -16.30
N TRP A 647 -2.00 -10.07 -15.70
CA TRP A 647 -2.92 -10.98 -16.39
C TRP A 647 -4.27 -10.32 -16.69
N ALA A 648 -4.77 -9.46 -15.81
CA ALA A 648 -5.99 -8.68 -16.07
C ALA A 648 -5.83 -7.76 -17.29
N ARG A 649 -4.67 -7.05 -17.41
CA ARG A 649 -4.34 -6.20 -18.58
C ARG A 649 -4.18 -6.98 -19.87
N LEU A 650 -3.82 -8.25 -19.80
CA LEU A 650 -3.80 -9.17 -20.94
C LEU A 650 -5.15 -9.81 -21.25
N HIS A 651 -6.23 -9.41 -20.58
CA HIS A 651 -7.59 -9.95 -20.70
C HIS A 651 -7.65 -11.47 -20.48
N ARG A 652 -6.76 -11.99 -19.61
CA ARG A 652 -6.71 -13.42 -19.25
C ARG A 652 -7.37 -13.60 -17.88
N GLN A 653 -8.72 -13.57 -17.87
CA GLN A 653 -9.53 -13.74 -16.68
C GLN A 653 -9.26 -15.06 -15.94
N ASP A 654 -8.98 -16.14 -16.68
CA ASP A 654 -8.63 -17.45 -16.13
C ASP A 654 -7.34 -17.39 -15.30
N LYS A 655 -6.31 -16.75 -15.83
CA LYS A 655 -5.01 -16.57 -15.19
C LYS A 655 -5.07 -15.56 -14.04
N ALA A 656 -5.69 -14.41 -14.24
CA ALA A 656 -5.85 -13.40 -13.19
C ALA A 656 -6.54 -13.99 -11.95
N TYR A 657 -7.63 -14.76 -12.15
CA TYR A 657 -8.33 -15.42 -11.05
C TYR A 657 -7.50 -16.54 -10.42
N GLN A 658 -6.78 -17.35 -11.22
CA GLN A 658 -5.87 -18.38 -10.70
C GLN A 658 -4.80 -17.76 -9.78
N ILE A 659 -4.25 -16.61 -10.16
CA ILE A 659 -3.23 -15.91 -9.36
C ILE A 659 -3.86 -15.25 -8.12
N LEU A 660 -5.08 -14.70 -8.21
CA LEU A 660 -5.81 -14.22 -7.04
C LEU A 660 -6.03 -15.34 -6.01
N ARG A 661 -6.37 -16.54 -6.47
CA ARG A 661 -6.48 -17.72 -5.59
C ARG A 661 -5.14 -18.09 -4.94
N LYS A 662 -4.03 -17.93 -5.67
CA LYS A 662 -2.69 -18.15 -5.09
C LYS A 662 -2.35 -17.10 -4.02
N LEU A 663 -2.71 -15.85 -4.24
CA LEU A 663 -2.53 -14.79 -3.25
C LEU A 663 -3.31 -15.09 -1.96
N LEU A 664 -4.49 -15.69 -2.08
CA LEU A 664 -5.30 -16.15 -0.94
C LEU A 664 -4.92 -17.55 -0.43
N THR A 665 -3.77 -18.09 -0.81
CA THR A 665 -3.26 -19.34 -0.23
C THR A 665 -2.87 -19.12 1.23
N TYR A 666 -3.35 -19.98 2.12
CA TYR A 666 -3.01 -19.92 3.55
C TYR A 666 -1.53 -20.13 3.79
N VAL A 667 -0.90 -19.24 4.55
CA VAL A 667 0.48 -19.36 5.01
C VAL A 667 0.52 -19.45 6.54
N SER A 668 1.13 -20.49 7.07
CA SER A 668 1.25 -20.67 8.51
C SER A 668 2.13 -19.57 9.15
N PRO A 669 1.77 -19.07 10.34
CA PRO A 669 2.66 -18.24 11.15
C PRO A 669 4.05 -18.86 11.35
N GLU A 670 5.07 -18.02 11.44
CA GLU A 670 6.46 -18.46 11.51
C GLU A 670 6.80 -19.31 12.75
N ILE A 671 6.04 -19.12 13.82
CA ILE A 671 6.22 -19.86 15.08
C ILE A 671 5.79 -21.33 15.01
N TYR A 672 4.99 -21.72 14.00
CA TYR A 672 4.51 -23.09 13.87
C TYR A 672 5.56 -24.00 13.21
N LYS A 673 5.88 -25.13 13.81
CA LYS A 673 6.91 -26.07 13.35
C LYS A 673 6.51 -26.84 12.09
N ASP A 674 5.23 -27.11 11.91
CA ASP A 674 4.61 -27.82 10.80
C ASP A 674 4.08 -26.82 9.75
N ARG A 675 4.93 -25.94 9.30
CA ARG A 675 4.55 -24.88 8.36
C ARG A 675 3.95 -25.45 7.08
N LYS A 676 2.70 -25.12 6.82
CA LYS A 676 2.08 -25.30 5.50
C LYS A 676 2.37 -24.05 4.66
N HIS A 677 2.77 -24.28 3.42
CA HIS A 677 3.06 -23.26 2.43
C HIS A 677 4.21 -22.31 2.84
N HIS A 678 5.26 -22.29 2.04
CA HIS A 678 6.48 -21.49 2.28
C HIS A 678 6.70 -20.41 1.22
N SER A 679 5.80 -20.30 0.22
CA SER A 679 5.78 -19.26 -0.80
C SER A 679 4.79 -18.15 -0.42
N GLY A 680 4.69 -17.10 -1.25
CA GLY A 680 3.75 -16.00 -1.05
C GLY A 680 2.29 -16.46 -0.94
N GLY A 681 1.51 -15.74 -0.17
CA GLY A 681 0.10 -16.02 0.09
C GLY A 681 -0.48 -15.08 1.13
N THR A 682 -1.35 -15.60 2.01
CA THR A 682 -2.07 -14.80 3.01
C THR A 682 -1.97 -15.47 4.39
N TYR A 683 -1.58 -14.70 5.39
CA TYR A 683 -1.55 -15.13 6.80
C TYR A 683 -2.98 -15.24 7.39
N PRO A 684 -3.14 -15.93 8.56
CA PRO A 684 -4.44 -16.10 9.21
C PRO A 684 -5.22 -14.81 9.45
N ASN A 685 -4.55 -13.67 9.67
CA ASN A 685 -5.14 -12.35 9.87
C ASN A 685 -5.36 -11.56 8.57
N PHE A 686 -5.22 -12.20 7.43
CA PHE A 686 -5.34 -11.59 6.09
C PHE A 686 -4.21 -10.64 5.70
N PHE A 687 -3.15 -10.51 6.47
CA PHE A 687 -1.93 -9.87 6.01
C PHE A 687 -1.27 -10.67 4.88
N ASP A 688 -0.68 -9.95 3.94
CA ASP A 688 0.09 -10.55 2.86
C ASP A 688 1.35 -11.25 3.38
N ALA A 689 1.65 -12.40 2.81
CA ALA A 689 2.84 -13.17 3.11
C ALA A 689 3.83 -13.11 1.96
N HIS A 690 4.94 -12.41 2.18
CA HIS A 690 6.09 -12.55 1.27
C HIS A 690 6.68 -13.97 1.33
N PRO A 691 6.93 -14.76 2.43
CA PRO A 691 7.20 -14.47 3.84
C PRO A 691 8.60 -13.86 4.10
N PRO A 692 8.83 -13.11 5.20
CA PRO A 692 7.88 -12.65 6.21
C PRO A 692 6.91 -11.59 5.69
N PHE A 693 6.05 -11.05 6.55
CA PHE A 693 5.04 -10.05 6.21
C PHE A 693 5.61 -8.84 5.46
N GLN A 694 4.96 -8.51 4.35
CA GLN A 694 5.01 -7.24 3.64
C GLN A 694 3.58 -6.87 3.26
N ILE A 695 3.22 -5.57 3.28
CA ILE A 695 1.82 -5.16 3.09
C ILE A 695 1.43 -4.99 1.62
N ASP A 696 2.40 -4.86 0.75
CA ASP A 696 2.25 -4.52 -0.67
C ASP A 696 1.35 -5.48 -1.45
N GLY A 697 1.44 -6.79 -1.21
CA GLY A 697 0.55 -7.76 -1.86
C GLY A 697 -0.94 -7.60 -1.49
N ASN A 698 -1.26 -7.07 -0.30
CA ASN A 698 -2.63 -6.70 0.04
C ASN A 698 -3.17 -5.60 -0.88
N PHE A 699 -2.35 -4.59 -1.16
CA PHE A 699 -2.71 -3.46 -2.02
C PHE A 699 -2.71 -3.84 -3.50
N GLY A 700 -1.67 -4.58 -3.94
CA GLY A 700 -1.58 -5.11 -5.30
C GLY A 700 -2.75 -6.03 -5.67
N GLY A 701 -3.18 -6.88 -4.73
CA GLY A 701 -4.36 -7.74 -4.91
C GLY A 701 -5.66 -6.94 -5.02
N THR A 702 -5.82 -5.89 -4.20
CA THR A 702 -6.98 -4.97 -4.28
C THR A 702 -7.01 -4.23 -5.62
N ALA A 703 -5.87 -3.70 -6.09
CA ALA A 703 -5.75 -3.08 -7.40
C ALA A 703 -6.03 -4.09 -8.53
N GLY A 704 -5.55 -5.33 -8.41
CA GLY A 704 -5.78 -6.40 -9.36
C GLY A 704 -7.26 -6.74 -9.52
N ILE A 705 -8.02 -6.77 -8.43
CA ILE A 705 -9.49 -6.94 -8.48
C ILE A 705 -10.15 -5.78 -9.22
N CYS A 706 -9.69 -4.52 -9.00
CA CYS A 706 -10.16 -3.38 -9.79
C CYS A 706 -9.87 -3.55 -11.28
N GLU A 707 -8.65 -3.95 -11.66
CA GLU A 707 -8.25 -4.19 -13.06
C GLU A 707 -9.04 -5.32 -13.73
N MET A 708 -9.46 -6.33 -12.97
CA MET A 708 -10.34 -7.39 -13.49
C MET A 708 -11.75 -6.87 -13.81
N LEU A 709 -12.22 -5.86 -13.09
CA LEU A 709 -13.59 -5.31 -13.21
C LEU A 709 -13.66 -4.05 -14.10
N MET A 710 -12.62 -3.22 -14.12
CA MET A 710 -12.60 -1.97 -14.87
C MET A 710 -11.16 -1.54 -15.19
N GLN A 711 -10.89 -1.24 -16.45
CA GLN A 711 -9.62 -0.67 -16.89
C GLN A 711 -9.86 0.71 -17.53
N CYS A 712 -8.90 1.62 -17.38
CA CYS A 712 -8.95 2.95 -17.98
C CYS A 712 -7.60 3.31 -18.59
N ASP A 713 -7.59 3.71 -19.86
CA ASP A 713 -6.44 4.26 -20.56
C ASP A 713 -6.88 5.53 -21.33
N GLY A 714 -6.32 6.67 -20.95
CA GLY A 714 -6.71 7.96 -21.51
C GLY A 714 -8.22 8.20 -21.41
N ASP A 715 -8.87 8.40 -22.54
CA ASP A 715 -10.31 8.63 -22.65
C ASP A 715 -11.13 7.34 -22.90
N THR A 716 -10.55 6.19 -22.69
CA THR A 716 -11.22 4.88 -22.89
C THR A 716 -11.32 4.13 -21.57
N MET A 717 -12.52 3.66 -21.28
CA MET A 717 -12.86 2.80 -20.14
C MET A 717 -13.38 1.47 -20.65
N GLU A 718 -12.86 0.37 -20.15
CA GLU A 718 -13.35 -0.96 -20.43
C GLU A 718 -13.95 -1.60 -19.16
N LEU A 719 -15.17 -2.13 -19.26
CA LEU A 719 -15.90 -2.73 -18.15
C LEU A 719 -15.89 -4.25 -18.28
N LEU A 720 -15.53 -4.92 -17.20
CA LEU A 720 -15.39 -6.37 -17.05
C LEU A 720 -14.37 -6.99 -18.03
N PRO A 721 -13.17 -6.40 -18.24
CA PRO A 721 -12.21 -6.90 -19.23
C PRO A 721 -11.65 -8.30 -18.86
N ALA A 722 -11.63 -8.65 -17.57
CA ALA A 722 -11.08 -9.90 -17.07
C ALA A 722 -11.97 -10.54 -15.97
N LEU A 723 -13.29 -10.48 -16.14
CA LEU A 723 -14.24 -11.05 -15.18
C LEU A 723 -14.17 -12.58 -15.16
N PRO A 724 -13.85 -13.24 -14.03
CA PRO A 724 -13.76 -14.68 -13.94
C PRO A 724 -15.15 -15.34 -13.83
N GLU A 725 -15.27 -16.60 -14.24
CA GLU A 725 -16.53 -17.33 -14.20
C GLU A 725 -17.19 -17.40 -12.80
N PRO A 726 -16.44 -17.61 -11.69
CA PRO A 726 -17.06 -17.61 -10.36
C PRO A 726 -17.73 -16.29 -9.95
N TRP A 727 -17.41 -15.18 -10.61
CA TRP A 727 -17.98 -13.84 -10.38
C TRP A 727 -19.03 -13.44 -11.41
N LYS A 728 -19.67 -14.39 -12.06
CA LYS A 728 -20.61 -14.12 -13.16
C LYS A 728 -21.78 -13.18 -12.82
N ASP A 729 -22.15 -13.05 -11.53
CA ASP A 729 -23.20 -12.16 -11.05
C ASP A 729 -22.69 -11.33 -9.88
N GLY A 730 -22.84 -9.99 -9.96
CA GLY A 730 -22.38 -9.12 -8.88
C GLY A 730 -22.60 -7.64 -9.18
N GLU A 731 -22.12 -6.82 -8.27
CA GLU A 731 -22.08 -5.37 -8.39
C GLU A 731 -20.86 -4.78 -7.69
N ILE A 732 -20.39 -3.66 -8.21
CA ILE A 732 -19.43 -2.79 -7.54
C ILE A 732 -19.83 -1.34 -7.77
N ASN A 733 -19.88 -0.55 -6.70
CA ASN A 733 -20.30 0.84 -6.74
C ASN A 733 -19.16 1.73 -6.24
N GLY A 734 -19.03 2.92 -6.86
CA GLY A 734 -18.15 3.97 -6.39
C GLY A 734 -16.70 3.88 -6.85
N LEU A 735 -16.34 3.00 -7.80
CA LEU A 735 -15.00 3.03 -8.40
C LEU A 735 -14.73 4.38 -9.08
N LYS A 736 -13.48 4.83 -9.05
CA LYS A 736 -13.02 6.01 -9.77
C LYS A 736 -12.32 5.61 -11.06
N ALA A 737 -12.44 6.48 -12.04
CA ALA A 737 -11.77 6.33 -13.33
C ALA A 737 -11.06 7.62 -13.72
N ARG A 738 -10.01 7.50 -14.54
CA ARG A 738 -9.21 8.63 -15.07
C ARG A 738 -10.12 9.66 -15.70
N GLY A 739 -9.80 10.95 -15.59
CA GLY A 739 -10.64 12.05 -16.08
C GLY A 739 -11.74 12.50 -15.09
N ASN A 740 -11.65 12.11 -13.83
CA ASN A 740 -12.58 12.42 -12.75
C ASN A 740 -14.00 11.88 -12.99
N TYR A 741 -14.07 10.60 -13.32
CA TYR A 741 -15.34 9.86 -13.40
C TYR A 741 -15.52 8.96 -12.18
N SER A 742 -16.79 8.62 -11.87
CA SER A 742 -17.12 7.48 -11.01
C SER A 742 -18.03 6.50 -11.72
N VAL A 743 -17.93 5.23 -11.31
CA VAL A 743 -18.63 4.12 -11.96
C VAL A 743 -19.33 3.26 -10.92
N ASP A 744 -20.65 3.08 -11.12
CA ASP A 744 -21.43 2.07 -10.42
C ASP A 744 -21.77 0.98 -11.44
N LEU A 745 -21.44 -0.26 -11.18
CA LEU A 745 -21.50 -1.36 -12.14
C LEU A 745 -22.28 -2.54 -11.57
N VAL A 746 -23.26 -3.02 -12.33
CA VAL A 746 -24.04 -4.25 -12.04
C VAL A 746 -23.92 -5.18 -13.24
N TRP A 747 -23.60 -6.45 -12.99
CA TRP A 747 -23.50 -7.46 -14.03
C TRP A 747 -24.23 -8.74 -13.65
N LYS A 748 -24.62 -9.48 -14.66
CA LYS A 748 -25.30 -10.76 -14.54
C LYS A 748 -24.95 -11.66 -15.72
N ASP A 749 -24.76 -12.97 -15.47
CA ASP A 749 -24.36 -13.94 -16.48
C ASP A 749 -23.10 -13.51 -17.25
N GLY A 750 -22.14 -12.90 -16.54
CA GLY A 750 -20.87 -12.41 -17.09
C GLY A 750 -20.98 -11.16 -17.98
N LYS A 751 -22.11 -10.47 -17.98
CA LYS A 751 -22.37 -9.29 -18.84
C LYS A 751 -22.84 -8.10 -18.04
N VAL A 752 -22.37 -6.91 -18.43
CA VAL A 752 -22.87 -5.65 -17.88
C VAL A 752 -24.38 -5.56 -18.10
N LYS A 753 -25.13 -5.45 -17.01
CA LYS A 753 -26.59 -5.19 -17.03
C LYS A 753 -26.87 -3.71 -16.89
N GLN A 754 -26.10 -3.03 -16.06
CA GLN A 754 -26.19 -1.61 -15.87
C GLN A 754 -24.82 -1.06 -15.47
N ALA A 755 -24.41 0.02 -16.13
CA ALA A 755 -23.28 0.83 -15.66
C ALA A 755 -23.71 2.28 -15.58
N LYS A 756 -23.61 2.90 -14.39
CA LYS A 756 -23.82 4.33 -14.22
C LYS A 756 -22.48 5.02 -14.19
N VAL A 757 -22.20 5.81 -15.23
CA VAL A 757 -20.98 6.62 -15.33
C VAL A 757 -21.32 8.06 -14.99
N THR A 758 -20.68 8.62 -13.99
CA THR A 758 -20.86 10.02 -13.53
C THR A 758 -19.59 10.81 -13.81
N SER A 759 -19.69 11.95 -14.49
CA SER A 759 -18.57 12.87 -14.70
C SER A 759 -18.63 14.03 -13.72
N PHE A 760 -17.55 14.30 -13.00
CA PHE A 760 -17.46 15.45 -12.08
C PHE A 760 -17.03 16.76 -12.79
N LEU A 761 -16.42 16.66 -13.96
CA LEU A 761 -15.92 17.84 -14.72
C LEU A 761 -16.60 18.06 -16.07
N GLY A 762 -17.31 17.06 -16.58
CA GLY A 762 -17.78 17.01 -17.97
C GLY A 762 -16.73 16.39 -18.88
N GLY A 763 -17.04 16.29 -20.18
CA GLY A 763 -16.10 15.79 -21.18
C GLY A 763 -16.62 14.62 -22.00
N LYS A 764 -15.72 14.04 -22.79
CA LYS A 764 -15.97 12.85 -23.62
C LYS A 764 -15.25 11.66 -23.00
N LEU A 765 -15.90 10.50 -23.01
CA LEU A 765 -15.36 9.23 -22.56
C LEU A 765 -15.86 8.13 -23.48
N THR A 766 -14.99 7.27 -23.92
CA THR A 766 -15.34 6.06 -24.64
C THR A 766 -15.49 4.92 -23.66
N VAL A 767 -16.64 4.24 -23.65
CA VAL A 767 -16.88 3.06 -22.78
C VAL A 767 -17.03 1.81 -23.66
N GLN A 768 -16.26 0.78 -23.33
CA GLN A 768 -16.33 -0.55 -23.96
C GLN A 768 -16.97 -1.53 -22.98
N TYR A 769 -18.00 -2.24 -23.40
CA TYR A 769 -18.71 -3.26 -22.61
C TYR A 769 -19.53 -4.17 -23.49
N ASN A 770 -19.66 -5.44 -23.12
CA ASN A 770 -20.45 -6.44 -23.86
C ASN A 770 -20.15 -6.49 -25.37
N GLY A 771 -18.90 -6.30 -25.78
CA GLY A 771 -18.51 -6.22 -27.21
C GLY A 771 -18.95 -4.94 -27.92
N LYS A 772 -19.47 -3.94 -27.21
CA LYS A 772 -19.90 -2.64 -27.75
C LYS A 772 -18.91 -1.55 -27.36
N LYS A 773 -18.80 -0.52 -28.22
CA LYS A 773 -18.03 0.70 -27.96
C LYS A 773 -18.98 1.89 -28.06
N GLN A 774 -19.09 2.70 -26.99
CA GLN A 774 -19.99 3.87 -26.94
C GLN A 774 -19.25 5.10 -26.45
N VAL A 775 -19.35 6.19 -27.23
CA VAL A 775 -18.82 7.50 -26.81
C VAL A 775 -19.89 8.24 -25.99
N LEU A 776 -19.52 8.62 -24.79
CA LEU A 776 -20.34 9.44 -23.90
C LEU A 776 -19.86 10.87 -23.95
N THR A 777 -20.78 11.82 -24.05
CA THR A 777 -20.51 13.25 -23.82
C THR A 777 -21.33 13.68 -22.60
N LEU A 778 -20.65 13.95 -21.50
CA LEU A 778 -21.29 14.28 -20.23
C LEU A 778 -21.04 15.74 -19.86
N LYS A 779 -22.05 16.39 -19.27
CA LYS A 779 -21.87 17.69 -18.60
C LYS A 779 -21.37 17.47 -17.18
N LYS A 780 -20.73 18.48 -16.59
CA LYS A 780 -20.28 18.48 -15.20
C LYS A 780 -21.42 18.08 -14.23
N GLY A 781 -21.13 17.11 -13.34
CA GLY A 781 -22.06 16.58 -12.36
C GLY A 781 -23.19 15.71 -12.92
N LYS A 782 -23.12 15.31 -14.21
CA LYS A 782 -24.16 14.48 -14.84
C LYS A 782 -23.70 13.04 -15.00
N SER A 783 -24.70 12.15 -14.96
CA SER A 783 -24.53 10.71 -15.12
C SER A 783 -25.21 10.20 -16.39
N LYS A 784 -24.70 9.10 -16.91
CA LYS A 784 -25.31 8.28 -17.97
C LYS A 784 -25.42 6.84 -17.50
N ILE A 785 -26.56 6.24 -17.71
CA ILE A 785 -26.78 4.81 -17.48
C ILE A 785 -26.63 4.10 -18.83
N LEU A 786 -25.76 3.10 -18.86
CA LEU A 786 -25.55 2.13 -19.94
C LEU A 786 -26.29 0.84 -19.57
N LYS A 787 -26.87 0.13 -20.56
CA LYS A 787 -27.62 -1.12 -20.38
C LYS A 787 -27.22 -2.13 -21.45
#